data_cc1b3f8d42752ae1cbd55f4671baa53a
#
_entry.id   cc1b3f8d42752ae1cbd55f4671baa53a
#
_cell.length_a   1.000
_cell.length_b   1.000
_cell.length_c   1.000
_cell.angle_alpha   90.00
_cell.angle_beta   90.00
_cell.angle_gamma   90.00
#
_symmetry.space_group_name_H-M   'P 1'
#
loop_
_entity.id
_entity.type
_entity.pdbx_description
1 polymer ?
#
loop_
_entity_poly.entity_id
_entity_poly.type
_entity_poly.pdbx_seq_one_letter_code
_entity_poly.pdbx_strand_id
1 'polypeptide(L)'
;MQQSIRYKGLSLTPDEMAVENGALSLCGNLELHDGALRPSIVTGTPLSQPLTINGVVAKILYVHETGNYRHLIAIASSAIYWFLQDGSLGSTTPIKSFDYEASVLSVNSIGNTLIIVATDGIHYALWGDGGYKYLPQKPPFVEISFSISDDYPENYSNGGVDAEGSTNGFREAFQQTTYSCNDVFNKVKMPFIDSLFKDLECLTIKEDKQSDITQSIYALVNRTNNLIARNGRFYANFFVRYCYRMFDGSMIMHSSPVFIPVQVPDSYMVLSANASQNTTNYLLDTYDDFTFQREDGKGNKSKVNIKKVAFYYYPRNVDLNYTILDSKRDELEEWKDVIKSVDVFITPPITNIDTSEKILSLRSLHRNYKLGHGLLSLTFESNGIRIGDTSVHFPSLSVDAYRNKLKNTSAFYKVCSLKISDLTNYTTKKLPVDKNAVYQVSLQEQMKDDYKTHNSLFAKGSYVYNHRLNLYGMKEKLFQGFNGSVMFPGQYILKYDDSTDNLMYRYKIQKIVVSLNTTSGTKYVESSDKFFSRQDIDSFIISNLVKFYPDSRADKMAIFCKDSSDNDVIFVFPLEQCAELNGAMHMGDFTDNLEQYKVDSFDYTVDDVVELSNKIYTSESDNAFYFPLNGINTVGIGTIQGIASTTRALSQGQFGQYPLMAFSTDGIWAMEVSSKGTYSSIHPISREVCSNPKSITQLDQSVLFATNRSISRIAESQVVSMSDVLDGPGFNIYGLGKFLNFFNDTEEDSDTVKSTKAQMRQLIDFTSSPIEFFQRCQVIYDYKNSRILCLDVTQTSKTSTADTVALCYSIKDNAWSTFLIQNVLTAINSYPHPYIQYRDGSVMVLDKGYDYEDTTEYHGIIVTRTLKFNEDNVPDSITGYIHSLTSGSIPIMWLYGSNDNQNWHYIGRLGGMKSSYMATHSYRFFRIALYLKMKSMNQYFATRLEIIRRFSKF
;
A
#
# COMPACT_ATOMS: atom_id res chain seq x y z
N MET A 1 -20.08 27.03 -63.16
CA MET A 1 -18.94 26.75 -62.28
C MET A 1 -19.32 25.52 -61.43
N GLN A 2 -18.49 24.50 -61.50
CA GLN A 2 -18.74 23.26 -60.75
C GLN A 2 -17.97 23.36 -59.45
N GLN A 3 -18.64 23.37 -58.31
CA GLN A 3 -18.01 23.42 -57.01
C GLN A 3 -18.32 22.08 -56.30
N SER A 4 -17.28 21.31 -56.05
CA SER A 4 -17.39 20.06 -55.30
C SER A 4 -17.24 20.35 -53.82
N ILE A 5 -18.20 19.97 -53.00
CA ILE A 5 -18.17 20.13 -51.56
C ILE A 5 -17.86 18.75 -50.95
N ARG A 6 -16.81 18.72 -50.12
CA ARG A 6 -16.43 17.52 -49.34
C ARG A 6 -16.90 17.65 -47.92
N TYR A 7 -17.41 16.60 -47.34
CA TYR A 7 -17.80 16.58 -45.92
C TYR A 7 -16.59 16.68 -45.02
N LYS A 8 -16.75 17.41 -43.90
CA LYS A 8 -15.67 17.70 -42.94
C LYS A 8 -15.96 17.26 -41.51
N GLY A 9 -17.04 16.52 -41.28
CA GLY A 9 -17.50 16.13 -39.95
C GLY A 9 -18.28 17.19 -39.19
N LEU A 10 -18.61 16.92 -37.94
CA LEU A 10 -19.37 17.79 -37.05
C LEU A 10 -18.61 19.09 -36.77
N SER A 11 -19.30 20.21 -36.85
CA SER A 11 -18.86 21.53 -36.42
C SER A 11 -20.03 22.27 -35.75
N LEU A 12 -19.86 22.63 -34.50
CA LEU A 12 -20.84 23.36 -33.70
C LEU A 12 -20.40 24.79 -33.43
N THR A 13 -19.33 25.24 -34.09
CA THR A 13 -18.82 26.61 -34.01
C THR A 13 -19.97 27.63 -34.11
N PRO A 14 -20.13 28.61 -33.20
CA PRO A 14 -21.26 29.50 -33.16
C PRO A 14 -21.41 30.39 -34.42
N ASP A 15 -20.31 30.82 -35.02
CA ASP A 15 -20.29 31.62 -36.20
C ASP A 15 -20.52 30.78 -37.47
N GLU A 16 -21.76 30.77 -37.96
CA GLU A 16 -22.13 30.09 -39.21
C GLU A 16 -21.35 30.60 -40.41
N MET A 17 -20.88 31.84 -40.37
CA MET A 17 -20.17 32.47 -41.50
C MET A 17 -18.67 32.09 -41.50
N ALA A 18 -18.11 31.73 -40.36
CA ALA A 18 -16.74 31.28 -40.27
C ALA A 18 -16.58 29.79 -40.65
N VAL A 19 -17.66 29.00 -40.59
CA VAL A 19 -17.61 27.58 -40.88
C VAL A 19 -17.42 27.28 -42.36
N GLU A 20 -16.53 26.38 -42.71
CA GLU A 20 -16.28 25.97 -44.10
C GLU A 20 -17.45 25.16 -44.69
N ASN A 21 -17.65 25.28 -46.02
CA ASN A 21 -18.60 24.45 -46.71
C ASN A 21 -18.26 22.95 -46.56
N GLY A 22 -19.24 22.13 -46.22
CA GLY A 22 -19.08 20.69 -45.99
C GLY A 22 -19.04 20.31 -44.53
N ALA A 23 -18.90 21.23 -43.59
CA ALA A 23 -19.10 20.95 -42.18
C ALA A 23 -20.56 20.54 -41.90
N LEU A 24 -20.77 19.72 -40.87
CA LEU A 24 -22.04 19.12 -40.54
C LEU A 24 -22.59 19.65 -39.20
N SER A 25 -23.89 19.93 -39.16
CA SER A 25 -24.63 20.17 -37.90
C SER A 25 -25.00 18.86 -37.22
N LEU A 26 -25.18 17.80 -37.98
CA LEU A 26 -25.50 16.46 -37.50
C LEU A 26 -24.78 15.42 -38.39
N CYS A 27 -24.16 14.45 -37.77
CA CYS A 27 -23.56 13.28 -38.44
C CYS A 27 -23.82 12.07 -37.54
N GLY A 28 -24.94 11.40 -37.79
CA GLY A 28 -25.39 10.30 -36.94
C GLY A 28 -25.26 8.92 -37.61
N ASN A 29 -24.71 7.96 -36.90
CA ASN A 29 -24.37 6.60 -37.38
C ASN A 29 -23.46 6.54 -38.59
N LEU A 30 -22.80 7.66 -38.91
CA LEU A 30 -21.87 7.78 -40.01
C LEU A 30 -20.56 8.42 -39.51
N GLU A 31 -19.45 8.02 -40.10
CA GLU A 31 -18.15 8.63 -39.90
C GLU A 31 -17.46 8.91 -41.23
N LEU A 32 -16.52 9.84 -41.19
CA LEU A 32 -15.67 10.15 -42.33
C LEU A 32 -14.48 9.17 -42.37
N HIS A 33 -14.20 8.67 -43.60
CA HIS A 33 -13.04 7.89 -43.90
C HIS A 33 -12.53 8.23 -45.32
N ASP A 34 -11.38 8.84 -45.39
CA ASP A 34 -10.82 9.35 -46.65
C ASP A 34 -11.77 10.33 -47.44
N GLY A 35 -12.53 11.13 -46.68
CA GLY A 35 -13.46 12.09 -47.23
C GLY A 35 -14.78 11.47 -47.74
N ALA A 36 -15.02 10.21 -47.58
CA ALA A 36 -16.27 9.51 -47.81
C ALA A 36 -16.99 9.19 -46.49
N LEU A 37 -18.30 9.03 -46.55
CA LEU A 37 -19.10 8.56 -45.41
C LEU A 37 -19.19 7.07 -45.39
N ARG A 38 -18.98 6.47 -44.25
CA ARG A 38 -19.19 5.04 -43.98
C ARG A 38 -20.01 4.87 -42.70
N PRO A 39 -20.61 3.70 -42.47
CA PRO A 39 -21.26 3.41 -41.19
C PRO A 39 -20.33 3.57 -40.01
N SER A 40 -20.80 4.30 -38.95
CA SER A 40 -20.12 4.38 -37.67
C SER A 40 -20.71 3.36 -36.72
N ILE A 41 -20.07 2.24 -36.58
CA ILE A 41 -20.52 1.10 -35.76
C ILE A 41 -19.36 0.52 -34.99
N VAL A 42 -19.67 -0.21 -33.91
CA VAL A 42 -18.67 -0.97 -33.16
C VAL A 42 -18.40 -2.28 -33.89
N THR A 43 -17.15 -2.47 -34.34
CA THR A 43 -16.72 -3.68 -35.04
C THR A 43 -15.89 -4.54 -34.10
N GLY A 44 -16.28 -5.80 -33.94
CA GLY A 44 -15.55 -6.67 -33.04
C GLY A 44 -16.18 -8.06 -32.93
N THR A 45 -15.59 -8.85 -32.06
CA THR A 45 -16.09 -10.19 -31.73
C THR A 45 -16.79 -10.15 -30.37
N PRO A 46 -18.08 -10.48 -30.31
CA PRO A 46 -18.76 -10.62 -29.02
C PRO A 46 -18.21 -11.85 -28.28
N LEU A 47 -18.10 -11.78 -26.96
CA LEU A 47 -17.82 -12.95 -26.15
C LEU A 47 -18.97 -13.95 -26.25
N SER A 48 -18.65 -15.24 -26.10
CA SER A 48 -19.62 -16.31 -26.22
C SER A 48 -20.70 -16.30 -25.14
N GLN A 49 -20.35 -15.70 -23.97
CA GLN A 49 -21.25 -15.61 -22.82
C GLN A 49 -21.20 -14.22 -22.18
N PRO A 50 -22.33 -13.72 -21.65
CA PRO A 50 -22.34 -12.49 -20.87
C PRO A 50 -21.65 -12.73 -19.53
N LEU A 51 -20.97 -11.71 -19.01
CA LEU A 51 -20.32 -11.78 -17.70
C LEU A 51 -21.36 -11.61 -16.60
N THR A 52 -21.84 -12.73 -16.09
CA THR A 52 -22.83 -12.74 -15.01
C THR A 52 -22.49 -13.79 -13.95
N ILE A 53 -22.81 -13.48 -12.70
CA ILE A 53 -22.67 -14.37 -11.57
C ILE A 53 -24.01 -14.39 -10.82
N ASN A 54 -24.63 -15.56 -10.73
CA ASN A 54 -25.93 -15.72 -10.08
C ASN A 54 -26.98 -14.70 -10.58
N GLY A 55 -26.96 -14.37 -11.86
CA GLY A 55 -27.87 -13.41 -12.47
C GLY A 55 -27.51 -11.94 -12.27
N VAL A 56 -26.40 -11.62 -11.60
CA VAL A 56 -25.87 -10.26 -11.45
C VAL A 56 -24.77 -10.03 -12.49
N VAL A 57 -24.83 -8.90 -13.18
CA VAL A 57 -23.79 -8.52 -14.16
C VAL A 57 -22.49 -8.21 -13.43
N ALA A 58 -21.42 -8.87 -13.84
CA ALA A 58 -20.06 -8.61 -13.35
C ALA A 58 -19.40 -7.56 -14.24
N LYS A 59 -19.07 -6.40 -13.65
CA LYS A 59 -18.42 -5.28 -14.33
C LYS A 59 -16.93 -5.52 -14.49
N ILE A 60 -16.39 -5.47 -15.70
CA ILE A 60 -14.97 -5.59 -15.97
C ILE A 60 -14.21 -4.42 -15.34
N LEU A 61 -13.15 -4.75 -14.61
CA LEU A 61 -12.20 -3.79 -14.03
C LEU A 61 -10.88 -3.79 -14.78
N TYR A 62 -10.42 -4.95 -15.21
CA TYR A 62 -9.08 -5.11 -15.78
C TYR A 62 -8.99 -6.36 -16.66
N VAL A 63 -8.08 -6.36 -17.64
CA VAL A 63 -7.70 -7.52 -18.43
C VAL A 63 -6.31 -7.96 -18.00
N HIS A 64 -6.22 -9.07 -17.29
CA HIS A 64 -4.96 -9.65 -16.86
C HIS A 64 -4.43 -10.56 -17.96
N GLU A 65 -3.35 -10.14 -18.58
CA GLU A 65 -2.77 -10.83 -19.72
C GLU A 65 -1.29 -11.11 -19.49
N THR A 66 -0.89 -12.35 -19.77
CA THR A 66 0.49 -12.78 -19.89
C THR A 66 0.64 -13.53 -21.22
N GLY A 67 1.86 -13.91 -21.58
CA GLY A 67 2.06 -14.68 -22.81
C GLY A 67 1.25 -16.00 -22.90
N ASN A 68 0.76 -16.50 -21.80
CA ASN A 68 0.10 -17.80 -21.70
C ASN A 68 -1.41 -17.75 -21.47
N TYR A 69 -1.95 -16.64 -21.01
CA TYR A 69 -3.37 -16.52 -20.70
C TYR A 69 -3.85 -15.07 -20.76
N ARG A 70 -5.17 -14.93 -20.90
CA ARG A 70 -5.88 -13.66 -20.83
C ARG A 70 -7.15 -13.89 -19.99
N HIS A 71 -7.25 -13.19 -18.86
CA HIS A 71 -8.38 -13.27 -17.95
C HIS A 71 -9.05 -11.92 -17.81
N LEU A 72 -10.39 -11.92 -17.78
CA LEU A 72 -11.17 -10.73 -17.47
C LEU A 72 -11.41 -10.68 -15.97
N ILE A 73 -10.90 -9.66 -15.31
CA ILE A 73 -11.11 -9.42 -13.87
C ILE A 73 -12.31 -8.51 -13.73
N ALA A 74 -13.35 -8.99 -13.05
CA ALA A 74 -14.60 -8.27 -12.93
C ALA A 74 -15.16 -8.29 -11.50
N ILE A 75 -15.96 -7.30 -11.16
CA ILE A 75 -16.60 -7.16 -9.85
C ILE A 75 -18.10 -7.35 -9.96
N ALA A 76 -18.67 -8.18 -9.08
CA ALA A 76 -20.09 -8.37 -8.93
C ALA A 76 -20.45 -8.43 -7.44
N SER A 77 -21.48 -7.71 -7.02
CA SER A 77 -21.92 -7.68 -5.60
C SER A 77 -20.77 -7.49 -4.61
N SER A 78 -19.91 -6.51 -4.87
CA SER A 78 -18.72 -6.19 -4.08
C SER A 78 -17.62 -7.26 -3.98
N ALA A 79 -17.67 -8.30 -4.81
CA ALA A 79 -16.64 -9.33 -4.87
C ALA A 79 -15.98 -9.40 -6.25
N ILE A 80 -14.67 -9.62 -6.27
CA ILE A 80 -13.88 -9.72 -7.50
C ILE A 80 -13.82 -11.18 -7.93
N TYR A 81 -14.13 -11.40 -9.22
CA TYR A 81 -14.07 -12.67 -9.90
C TYR A 81 -13.21 -12.58 -11.16
N TRP A 82 -12.89 -13.73 -11.72
CA TRP A 82 -12.18 -13.81 -12.98
C TRP A 82 -12.92 -14.70 -13.97
N PHE A 83 -12.83 -14.32 -15.23
CA PHE A 83 -13.45 -15.02 -16.35
C PHE A 83 -12.38 -15.34 -17.39
N LEU A 84 -12.61 -16.40 -18.14
CA LEU A 84 -11.78 -16.75 -19.28
C LEU A 84 -12.05 -15.79 -20.46
N GLN A 85 -11.22 -15.88 -21.48
CA GLN A 85 -11.28 -15.02 -22.65
C GLN A 85 -12.61 -15.15 -23.43
N ASP A 86 -13.30 -16.26 -23.32
CA ASP A 86 -14.60 -16.52 -23.96
C ASP A 86 -15.80 -16.01 -23.15
N GLY A 87 -15.58 -15.48 -21.97
CA GLY A 87 -16.60 -15.01 -21.04
C GLY A 87 -17.08 -16.06 -20.04
N SER A 88 -16.55 -17.28 -20.09
CA SER A 88 -16.89 -18.31 -19.10
C SER A 88 -16.28 -17.99 -17.73
N LEU A 89 -17.03 -18.29 -16.65
CA LEU A 89 -16.58 -18.06 -15.28
C LEU A 89 -15.42 -19.00 -14.93
N GLY A 90 -14.32 -18.44 -14.47
CA GLY A 90 -13.14 -19.22 -14.07
C GLY A 90 -13.31 -19.92 -12.72
N SER A 91 -13.98 -19.27 -11.76
CA SER A 91 -14.25 -19.83 -10.45
C SER A 91 -15.50 -19.20 -9.84
N THR A 92 -16.32 -20.01 -9.16
CA THR A 92 -17.47 -19.52 -8.37
C THR A 92 -17.03 -18.88 -7.05
N THR A 93 -15.82 -19.18 -6.58
CA THR A 93 -15.23 -18.53 -5.40
C THR A 93 -14.60 -17.21 -5.82
N PRO A 94 -14.94 -16.08 -5.18
CA PRO A 94 -14.34 -14.80 -5.48
C PRO A 94 -12.85 -14.77 -5.11
N ILE A 95 -12.06 -13.99 -5.84
CA ILE A 95 -10.66 -13.69 -5.49
C ILE A 95 -10.63 -12.94 -4.16
N LYS A 96 -11.50 -11.94 -4.00
CA LYS A 96 -11.62 -11.12 -2.79
C LYS A 96 -13.02 -10.49 -2.73
N SER A 97 -13.60 -10.45 -1.54
CA SER A 97 -14.82 -9.68 -1.25
C SER A 97 -14.49 -8.41 -0.47
N PHE A 98 -15.23 -7.35 -0.75
CA PHE A 98 -15.14 -6.04 -0.11
C PHE A 98 -16.48 -5.67 0.51
N ASP A 99 -16.52 -4.62 1.32
CA ASP A 99 -17.77 -4.16 1.93
C ASP A 99 -18.77 -3.61 0.90
N TYR A 100 -18.27 -2.94 -0.12
CA TYR A 100 -19.06 -2.38 -1.24
C TYR A 100 -18.21 -2.25 -2.51
N GLU A 101 -18.86 -2.20 -3.68
CA GLU A 101 -18.19 -2.15 -5.00
C GLU A 101 -17.25 -0.93 -5.14
N ALA A 102 -17.66 0.23 -4.64
CA ALA A 102 -16.87 1.45 -4.71
C ALA A 102 -15.58 1.41 -3.88
N SER A 103 -15.36 0.36 -3.06
CA SER A 103 -14.10 0.15 -2.35
C SER A 103 -12.93 -0.13 -3.30
N VAL A 104 -13.18 -0.72 -4.47
CA VAL A 104 -12.15 -1.01 -5.46
C VAL A 104 -11.92 0.21 -6.33
N LEU A 105 -10.71 0.76 -6.29
CA LEU A 105 -10.33 2.00 -6.95
C LEU A 105 -9.59 1.75 -8.28
N SER A 106 -8.71 0.75 -8.30
CA SER A 106 -7.89 0.43 -9.47
C SER A 106 -7.41 -1.02 -9.42
N VAL A 107 -7.28 -1.65 -10.58
CA VAL A 107 -6.72 -2.99 -10.73
C VAL A 107 -5.65 -2.97 -11.80
N ASN A 108 -4.50 -3.59 -11.53
CA ASN A 108 -3.39 -3.75 -12.44
C ASN A 108 -2.70 -5.09 -12.23
N SER A 109 -1.66 -5.40 -13.01
CA SER A 109 -0.85 -6.59 -12.81
C SER A 109 0.62 -6.37 -13.15
N ILE A 110 1.49 -7.13 -12.48
CA ILE A 110 2.88 -7.31 -12.84
C ILE A 110 3.13 -8.82 -12.94
N GLY A 111 3.44 -9.30 -14.13
CA GLY A 111 3.54 -10.74 -14.40
C GLY A 111 2.24 -11.47 -14.01
N ASN A 112 2.35 -12.50 -13.19
CA ASN A 112 1.21 -13.28 -12.67
C ASN A 112 0.60 -12.71 -11.36
N THR A 113 1.08 -11.56 -10.90
CA THR A 113 0.58 -10.90 -9.70
C THR A 113 -0.46 -9.86 -10.07
N LEU A 114 -1.69 -10.07 -9.64
CA LEU A 114 -2.79 -9.11 -9.71
C LEU A 114 -2.70 -8.16 -8.52
N ILE A 115 -2.84 -6.87 -8.77
CA ILE A 115 -2.73 -5.80 -7.77
C ILE A 115 -4.07 -5.07 -7.73
N ILE A 116 -4.70 -5.05 -6.58
CA ILE A 116 -6.00 -4.41 -6.36
C ILE A 116 -5.79 -3.27 -5.37
N VAL A 117 -5.93 -2.04 -5.83
CA VAL A 117 -5.93 -0.86 -4.98
C VAL A 117 -7.35 -0.60 -4.51
N ALA A 118 -7.53 -0.60 -3.20
CA ALA A 118 -8.83 -0.39 -2.57
C ALA A 118 -8.76 0.68 -1.48
N THR A 119 -9.91 1.06 -0.96
CA THR A 119 -10.02 2.10 0.10
C THR A 119 -9.37 1.68 1.41
N ASP A 120 -9.28 0.39 1.68
CA ASP A 120 -8.66 -0.21 2.87
C ASP A 120 -7.18 -0.57 2.67
N GLY A 121 -6.61 -0.34 1.48
CA GLY A 121 -5.20 -0.57 1.18
C GLY A 121 -4.96 -1.25 -0.16
N ILE A 122 -3.79 -1.88 -0.28
CA ILE A 122 -3.37 -2.58 -1.48
C ILE A 122 -3.46 -4.08 -1.23
N HIS A 123 -4.13 -4.78 -2.13
CA HIS A 123 -4.33 -6.24 -2.07
C HIS A 123 -3.66 -6.91 -3.26
N TYR A 124 -3.27 -8.15 -3.08
CA TYR A 124 -2.59 -8.94 -4.10
C TYR A 124 -3.25 -10.31 -4.27
N ALA A 125 -3.24 -10.80 -5.51
CA ALA A 125 -3.59 -12.18 -5.81
C ALA A 125 -2.61 -12.75 -6.85
N LEU A 126 -2.14 -13.95 -6.62
CA LEU A 126 -1.20 -14.64 -7.50
C LEU A 126 -1.96 -15.62 -8.38
N TRP A 127 -1.70 -15.58 -9.68
CA TRP A 127 -2.14 -16.61 -10.59
C TRP A 127 -1.19 -17.82 -10.54
N GLY A 128 -1.74 -19.00 -10.27
CA GLY A 128 -1.01 -20.25 -10.26
C GLY A 128 -1.95 -21.44 -10.06
N ASP A 129 -1.54 -22.64 -10.45
CA ASP A 129 -2.30 -23.89 -10.28
C ASP A 129 -3.75 -23.84 -10.79
N GLY A 130 -3.98 -23.03 -11.84
CA GLY A 130 -5.30 -22.89 -12.48
C GLY A 130 -6.28 -21.97 -11.76
N GLY A 131 -5.83 -21.13 -10.83
CA GLY A 131 -6.64 -20.16 -10.10
C GLY A 131 -5.89 -18.96 -9.57
N TYR A 132 -6.64 -18.01 -9.01
CA TYR A 132 -6.07 -16.88 -8.27
C TYR A 132 -6.05 -17.19 -6.79
N LYS A 133 -4.88 -17.11 -6.19
CA LYS A 133 -4.67 -17.21 -4.75
C LYS A 133 -4.55 -15.80 -4.18
N TYR A 134 -5.52 -15.39 -3.37
CA TYR A 134 -5.46 -14.11 -2.66
C TYR A 134 -4.41 -14.16 -1.57
N LEU A 135 -3.56 -13.12 -1.51
CA LEU A 135 -2.59 -12.93 -0.43
C LEU A 135 -3.20 -12.02 0.64
N PRO A 136 -3.18 -12.39 1.91
CA PRO A 136 -3.49 -11.47 3.01
C PRO A 136 -2.65 -10.19 2.88
N GLN A 137 -3.18 -9.05 3.34
CA GLN A 137 -2.47 -7.76 3.21
C GLN A 137 -1.08 -7.78 3.83
N LYS A 138 -0.89 -8.54 4.88
CA LYS A 138 0.41 -8.76 5.50
C LYS A 138 0.56 -10.23 5.88
N PRO A 139 1.80 -10.77 5.83
CA PRO A 139 2.08 -12.07 6.40
C PRO A 139 1.79 -12.09 7.89
N PRO A 140 1.52 -13.25 8.48
CA PRO A 140 1.25 -13.38 9.89
C PRO A 140 2.45 -12.96 10.73
N PHE A 141 2.16 -12.48 11.92
CA PHE A 141 3.17 -12.06 12.87
C PHE A 141 4.00 -13.24 13.36
N VAL A 142 5.33 -13.10 13.36
CA VAL A 142 6.28 -14.01 14.00
C VAL A 142 6.65 -13.40 15.34
N GLU A 143 6.30 -14.06 16.41
CA GLU A 143 6.64 -13.60 17.72
C GLU A 143 8.08 -13.94 18.07
N ILE A 144 8.85 -12.91 18.42
CA ILE A 144 10.20 -13.06 18.97
C ILE A 144 10.12 -12.89 20.48
N SER A 145 10.59 -13.87 21.18
CA SER A 145 10.65 -13.89 22.65
C SER A 145 12.04 -14.30 23.12
N PHE A 146 12.24 -14.29 24.41
CA PHE A 146 13.47 -14.76 25.01
C PHE A 146 13.19 -15.67 26.22
N SER A 147 14.13 -16.55 26.50
CA SER A 147 14.15 -17.32 27.75
C SER A 147 15.49 -17.14 28.42
N ILE A 148 15.48 -17.17 29.76
CA ILE A 148 16.71 -17.21 30.54
C ILE A 148 17.11 -18.69 30.65
N SER A 149 18.33 -18.97 30.24
CA SER A 149 18.90 -20.32 30.31
C SER A 149 19.98 -20.34 31.35
N ASP A 150 19.96 -21.35 32.20
CA ASP A 150 21.04 -21.66 33.14
C ASP A 150 22.16 -22.46 32.45
N ASP A 151 21.93 -22.88 31.18
CA ASP A 151 22.90 -23.62 30.39
C ASP A 151 23.96 -22.67 29.82
N TYR A 152 25.07 -22.59 30.49
CA TYR A 152 26.28 -22.06 29.90
C TYR A 152 26.80 -23.02 28.83
N PRO A 153 27.50 -22.55 27.79
CA PRO A 153 28.15 -23.42 26.81
C PRO A 153 28.95 -24.53 27.53
N GLU A 154 29.06 -25.72 26.94
CA GLU A 154 29.66 -26.89 27.56
C GLU A 154 31.01 -26.63 28.24
N ASN A 155 31.80 -25.70 27.72
CA ASN A 155 33.06 -25.24 28.34
C ASN A 155 32.87 -24.43 29.64
N TYR A 156 31.61 -24.03 29.94
CA TYR A 156 31.26 -23.29 31.15
C TYR A 156 30.39 -24.11 32.11
N SER A 157 29.70 -25.13 31.61
CA SER A 157 28.75 -25.94 32.38
C SER A 157 29.41 -26.90 33.36
N ASN A 158 30.68 -27.26 33.14
CA ASN A 158 31.47 -28.09 34.07
C ASN A 158 32.11 -27.27 35.19
N GLY A 159 31.64 -26.07 35.40
CA GLY A 159 32.05 -25.19 36.47
C GLY A 159 31.49 -25.54 37.84
N GLY A 160 31.30 -26.79 38.13
CA GLY A 160 31.29 -27.26 39.50
C GLY A 160 32.64 -26.89 40.14
N VAL A 161 32.57 -26.18 41.22
CA VAL A 161 33.76 -25.79 41.99
C VAL A 161 34.40 -27.05 42.52
N ASP A 162 35.34 -27.58 41.76
CA ASP A 162 36.22 -28.55 42.34
C ASP A 162 37.49 -27.85 42.77
N ALA A 163 37.88 -28.17 43.97
CA ALA A 163 38.88 -27.45 44.69
C ALA A 163 40.30 -27.55 44.10
N GLU A 164 40.51 -28.38 43.10
CA GLU A 164 41.81 -28.63 42.50
C GLU A 164 41.97 -28.32 41.04
N GLY A 165 41.13 -27.41 40.48
CA GLY A 165 41.47 -26.85 39.20
C GLY A 165 40.68 -27.35 38.00
N SER A 166 39.68 -28.22 38.11
CA SER A 166 38.79 -28.64 37.03
C SER A 166 37.63 -27.62 36.78
N THR A 167 37.55 -26.66 37.67
CA THR A 167 36.69 -25.44 37.47
C THR A 167 37.25 -24.48 36.44
N ASN A 168 38.23 -24.93 35.72
CA ASN A 168 39.00 -24.10 34.82
C ASN A 168 38.15 -23.48 33.71
N GLY A 169 37.15 -24.17 33.23
CA GLY A 169 36.28 -23.61 32.20
C GLY A 169 35.59 -22.32 32.66
N PHE A 170 34.93 -22.34 33.80
CA PHE A 170 34.18 -21.16 34.28
C PHE A 170 35.10 -20.03 34.79
N ARG A 171 36.14 -20.40 35.59
CA ARG A 171 37.12 -19.42 36.08
C ARG A 171 37.99 -18.84 34.98
N GLU A 172 38.40 -19.60 34.02
CA GLU A 172 39.16 -19.12 32.86
C GLU A 172 38.30 -18.26 31.93
N ALA A 173 37.02 -18.61 31.76
CA ALA A 173 36.10 -17.85 30.92
C ALA A 173 35.74 -16.53 31.54
N PHE A 174 35.42 -16.47 32.81
CA PHE A 174 34.96 -15.27 33.52
C PHE A 174 36.01 -14.62 34.40
N GLN A 175 37.22 -14.66 34.08
CA GLN A 175 38.38 -14.20 34.81
C GLN A 175 38.12 -13.43 36.11
N GLN A 176 38.68 -13.92 37.19
CA GLN A 176 38.55 -13.32 38.50
C GLN A 176 39.60 -12.23 38.71
N THR A 177 39.20 -11.17 39.39
CA THR A 177 40.15 -10.21 40.01
C THR A 177 40.12 -10.37 41.52
N THR A 178 41.23 -10.60 42.13
CA THR A 178 41.34 -10.88 43.56
C THR A 178 42.09 -9.74 44.27
N TYR A 179 41.56 -9.30 45.38
CA TYR A 179 42.14 -8.24 46.21
C TYR A 179 42.26 -8.67 47.66
N SER A 180 43.27 -8.20 48.35
CA SER A 180 43.38 -8.29 49.82
C SER A 180 42.40 -7.32 50.45
N CYS A 181 41.58 -7.76 51.38
CA CYS A 181 40.57 -6.93 52.03
C CYS A 181 41.21 -5.77 52.83
N ASN A 182 42.29 -6.04 53.56
CA ASN A 182 42.92 -5.06 54.43
C ASN A 182 43.56 -3.87 53.66
N ASP A 183 44.02 -4.13 52.46
CA ASP A 183 44.70 -3.09 51.67
C ASP A 183 43.76 -2.18 50.85
N VAL A 184 42.53 -2.65 50.61
CA VAL A 184 41.71 -2.07 49.58
C VAL A 184 40.37 -1.53 50.07
N PHE A 185 39.79 -2.14 51.14
CA PHE A 185 38.43 -1.83 51.53
C PHE A 185 38.39 -1.20 52.95
N ASN A 186 37.48 -0.23 53.13
CA ASN A 186 37.06 0.29 54.41
C ASN A 186 35.79 -0.40 54.88
N LYS A 187 35.64 -0.52 56.21
CA LYS A 187 34.43 -1.01 56.81
C LYS A 187 33.38 0.11 56.92
N VAL A 188 32.15 -0.18 56.52
CA VAL A 188 31.01 0.71 56.76
C VAL A 188 29.87 -0.15 57.28
N LYS A 189 29.37 0.15 58.46
CA LYS A 189 28.22 -0.53 59.03
C LYS A 189 27.00 -0.28 58.17
N MET A 190 26.36 -1.34 57.72
CA MET A 190 25.08 -1.25 57.03
C MET A 190 23.94 -1.52 58.02
N PRO A 191 22.85 -0.75 57.99
CA PRO A 191 21.67 -1.04 58.77
C PRO A 191 21.00 -2.27 58.15
N PHE A 192 21.20 -3.44 58.77
CA PHE A 192 20.52 -4.67 58.32
C PHE A 192 19.15 -4.81 58.93
N ILE A 193 18.21 -5.20 58.09
CA ILE A 193 16.84 -5.46 58.49
C ILE A 193 16.64 -6.88 58.99
N ASP A 194 17.58 -7.78 58.65
CA ASP A 194 17.48 -9.18 58.96
C ASP A 194 18.46 -9.63 60.07
N SER A 195 17.96 -10.44 60.99
CA SER A 195 18.71 -10.90 62.18
C SER A 195 19.89 -11.82 61.85
N LEU A 196 19.93 -12.44 60.68
CA LEU A 196 21.01 -13.36 60.24
C LEU A 196 22.27 -12.63 59.85
N PHE A 197 22.20 -11.34 59.50
CA PHE A 197 23.32 -10.56 58.97
C PHE A 197 23.53 -9.24 59.68
N LYS A 198 23.11 -9.14 60.92
CA LYS A 198 23.23 -7.92 61.69
C LYS A 198 24.63 -7.30 61.77
N ASP A 199 25.63 -8.12 61.59
CA ASP A 199 27.02 -7.74 61.74
C ASP A 199 27.80 -7.66 60.42
N LEU A 200 27.16 -7.84 59.29
CA LEU A 200 27.82 -7.72 58.01
C LEU A 200 28.13 -6.25 57.70
N GLU A 201 29.37 -5.94 57.55
CA GLU A 201 29.83 -4.60 57.25
C GLU A 201 29.94 -4.40 55.74
N CYS A 202 29.45 -3.25 55.21
CA CYS A 202 29.65 -2.91 53.84
C CYS A 202 31.11 -2.55 53.59
N LEU A 203 31.67 -3.11 52.55
CA LEU A 203 33.04 -2.75 52.13
C LEU A 203 32.96 -1.53 51.20
N THR A 204 33.53 -0.44 51.65
CA THR A 204 33.76 0.77 50.85
C THR A 204 35.18 0.75 50.34
N ILE A 205 35.37 1.00 49.06
CA ILE A 205 36.70 1.04 48.45
C ILE A 205 37.43 2.30 48.95
N LYS A 206 38.66 2.14 49.43
CA LYS A 206 39.51 3.26 49.87
C LYS A 206 39.72 4.27 48.74
N GLU A 207 39.71 5.53 49.05
CA GLU A 207 39.77 6.62 48.10
C GLU A 207 40.96 6.54 47.15
N ASP A 208 42.12 6.22 47.71
CA ASP A 208 43.38 6.05 46.96
C ASP A 208 43.40 4.86 46.01
N LYS A 209 42.49 3.89 46.21
CA LYS A 209 42.43 2.65 45.44
C LYS A 209 41.24 2.61 44.48
N GLN A 210 40.33 3.58 44.53
CA GLN A 210 39.12 3.60 43.72
C GLN A 210 39.40 3.53 42.24
N SER A 211 40.42 4.29 41.75
CA SER A 211 40.74 4.30 40.32
C SER A 211 41.25 2.96 39.83
N ASP A 212 42.20 2.35 40.52
CA ASP A 212 42.88 1.09 40.11
C ASP A 212 41.88 -0.09 40.11
N ILE A 213 41.06 -0.14 41.16
CA ILE A 213 40.03 -1.19 41.28
C ILE A 213 38.94 -1.01 40.25
N THR A 214 38.46 0.23 40.03
CA THR A 214 37.47 0.53 39.02
C THR A 214 37.95 0.10 37.63
N GLN A 215 39.19 0.42 37.28
CA GLN A 215 39.75 0.00 35.98
C GLN A 215 39.87 -1.51 35.88
N SER A 216 40.32 -2.19 36.94
CA SER A 216 40.44 -3.65 36.95
C SER A 216 39.09 -4.34 36.83
N ILE A 217 38.05 -3.84 37.50
CA ILE A 217 36.69 -4.40 37.42
C ILE A 217 36.13 -4.18 36.03
N TYR A 218 36.25 -3.01 35.43
CA TYR A 218 35.79 -2.76 34.06
C TYR A 218 36.57 -3.57 33.03
N ALA A 219 37.87 -3.78 33.25
CA ALA A 219 38.66 -4.72 32.43
C ALA A 219 38.12 -6.16 32.49
N LEU A 220 37.77 -6.63 33.71
CA LEU A 220 37.08 -7.90 33.89
C LEU A 220 35.76 -7.98 33.13
N VAL A 221 34.90 -6.94 33.25
CA VAL A 221 33.64 -6.89 32.56
C VAL A 221 33.85 -6.94 31.06
N ASN A 222 34.71 -6.11 30.50
CA ASN A 222 34.98 -6.05 29.06
C ASN A 222 35.51 -7.36 28.52
N ARG A 223 36.39 -8.03 29.27
CA ARG A 223 36.97 -9.32 28.90
C ARG A 223 35.92 -10.44 28.94
N THR A 224 35.08 -10.46 29.98
CA THR A 224 33.97 -11.39 30.10
C THR A 224 32.97 -11.18 28.97
N ASN A 225 32.59 -9.94 28.68
CA ASN A 225 31.69 -9.61 27.58
C ASN A 225 32.24 -10.09 26.23
N ASN A 226 33.52 -9.90 25.97
CA ASN A 226 34.19 -10.40 24.76
C ASN A 226 34.16 -11.93 24.66
N LEU A 227 34.39 -12.64 25.76
CA LEU A 227 34.31 -14.10 25.77
C LEU A 227 32.89 -14.59 25.50
N ILE A 228 31.92 -13.99 26.13
CA ILE A 228 30.49 -14.29 25.92
C ILE A 228 30.10 -14.09 24.45
N ALA A 229 30.45 -12.94 23.88
CA ALA A 229 30.19 -12.62 22.47
C ALA A 229 30.85 -13.59 21.50
N ARG A 230 32.13 -13.96 21.75
CA ARG A 230 32.85 -14.98 20.94
C ARG A 230 32.19 -16.36 20.94
N ASN A 231 31.48 -16.69 22.02
CA ASN A 231 30.68 -17.89 22.11
C ASN A 231 29.28 -17.78 21.53
N GLY A 232 28.97 -16.65 20.90
CA GLY A 232 27.67 -16.43 20.27
C GLY A 232 26.54 -16.14 21.26
N ARG A 233 26.90 -15.62 22.44
CA ARG A 233 25.96 -15.26 23.50
C ARG A 233 25.89 -13.74 23.67
N PHE A 234 24.76 -13.28 24.21
CA PHE A 234 24.50 -11.86 24.44
C PHE A 234 25.02 -11.47 25.82
N TYR A 235 25.67 -10.30 25.91
CA TYR A 235 26.23 -9.82 27.18
C TYR A 235 25.63 -8.49 27.66
N ALA A 236 24.86 -7.81 26.81
CA ALA A 236 24.20 -6.55 27.14
C ALA A 236 22.83 -6.50 26.48
N ASN A 237 22.00 -5.56 26.92
CA ASN A 237 20.66 -5.33 26.39
C ASN A 237 20.73 -4.99 24.89
N PHE A 238 19.70 -5.36 24.15
CA PHE A 238 19.59 -5.06 22.73
C PHE A 238 18.14 -5.11 22.28
N PHE A 239 17.86 -4.54 21.13
CA PHE A 239 16.58 -4.72 20.46
C PHE A 239 16.68 -5.77 19.36
N VAL A 240 15.58 -6.48 19.14
CA VAL A 240 15.40 -7.43 18.06
C VAL A 240 14.30 -6.95 17.14
N ARG A 241 14.51 -7.07 15.85
CA ARG A 241 13.48 -6.94 14.80
C ARG A 241 13.61 -8.10 13.84
N TYR A 242 12.54 -8.38 13.12
CA TYR A 242 12.60 -9.25 11.96
C TYR A 242 12.01 -8.57 10.73
N CYS A 243 12.31 -9.08 9.56
CA CYS A 243 11.64 -8.75 8.31
C CYS A 243 11.40 -10.01 7.50
N TYR A 244 10.52 -9.90 6.53
CA TYR A 244 10.36 -10.94 5.52
C TYR A 244 11.28 -10.64 4.36
N ARG A 245 12.09 -11.64 3.96
CA ARG A 245 12.96 -11.55 2.78
C ARG A 245 12.28 -12.18 1.59
N MET A 246 12.16 -11.44 0.50
CA MET A 246 11.65 -11.92 -0.76
C MET A 246 12.73 -12.69 -1.57
N PHE A 247 12.32 -13.36 -2.64
CA PHE A 247 13.25 -14.13 -3.49
C PHE A 247 14.23 -13.25 -4.28
N ASP A 248 13.86 -11.99 -4.57
CA ASP A 248 14.76 -11.00 -5.17
C ASP A 248 15.77 -10.38 -4.20
N GLY A 249 15.68 -10.74 -2.91
CA GLY A 249 16.52 -10.22 -1.84
C GLY A 249 15.97 -8.98 -1.13
N SER A 250 14.84 -8.43 -1.56
CA SER A 250 14.19 -7.30 -0.89
C SER A 250 13.70 -7.68 0.49
N MET A 251 13.77 -6.72 1.42
CA MET A 251 13.27 -6.86 2.79
C MET A 251 11.96 -6.08 2.91
N ILE A 252 10.90 -6.75 3.32
CA ILE A 252 9.59 -6.13 3.49
C ILE A 252 9.05 -6.35 4.90
N MET A 253 8.12 -5.50 5.33
CA MET A 253 7.35 -5.65 6.57
C MET A 253 8.22 -5.85 7.80
N HIS A 254 9.08 -4.88 8.07
CA HIS A 254 9.89 -4.85 9.29
C HIS A 254 9.00 -4.83 10.53
N SER A 255 9.29 -5.71 11.47
CA SER A 255 8.58 -5.74 12.75
C SER A 255 8.91 -4.52 13.60
N SER A 256 8.06 -4.24 14.56
CA SER A 256 8.39 -3.35 15.67
C SER A 256 9.58 -3.91 16.46
N PRO A 257 10.45 -3.08 17.05
CA PRO A 257 11.56 -3.55 17.87
C PRO A 257 11.05 -4.16 19.17
N VAL A 258 11.64 -5.30 19.53
CA VAL A 258 11.42 -5.97 20.80
C VAL A 258 12.68 -5.83 21.64
N PHE A 259 12.55 -5.39 22.89
CA PHE A 259 13.67 -5.22 23.78
C PHE A 259 14.02 -6.53 24.49
N ILE A 260 15.30 -6.86 24.56
CA ILE A 260 15.81 -8.05 25.22
C ILE A 260 16.70 -7.63 26.38
N PRO A 261 16.24 -7.83 27.63
CA PRO A 261 16.98 -7.47 28.84
C PRO A 261 17.99 -8.58 29.23
N VAL A 262 19.22 -8.38 28.88
CA VAL A 262 20.35 -9.25 29.30
C VAL A 262 20.98 -8.77 30.59
N GLN A 263 21.16 -7.47 30.71
CA GLN A 263 21.62 -6.82 31.91
C GLN A 263 20.42 -6.37 32.76
N VAL A 264 20.33 -6.92 33.94
CA VAL A 264 19.44 -6.40 34.98
C VAL A 264 20.09 -5.18 35.66
N PRO A 265 19.30 -4.28 36.23
CA PRO A 265 19.83 -3.12 36.96
C PRO A 265 20.91 -3.49 38.00
N ASP A 266 20.77 -4.66 38.59
CA ASP A 266 21.75 -5.23 39.49
C ASP A 266 22.61 -6.26 38.76
N SER A 267 23.65 -5.80 38.08
CA SER A 267 24.61 -6.68 37.39
C SER A 267 25.27 -7.59 38.40
N TYR A 268 25.11 -8.88 38.21
CA TYR A 268 25.58 -9.85 39.16
C TYR A 268 27.11 -9.91 39.18
N MET A 269 27.72 -9.40 40.24
CA MET A 269 29.04 -9.79 40.65
C MET A 269 28.95 -10.72 41.84
N VAL A 270 29.51 -11.88 41.70
CA VAL A 270 29.65 -12.80 42.81
C VAL A 270 30.95 -12.49 43.53
N LEU A 271 30.82 -12.20 44.80
CA LEU A 271 31.95 -12.03 45.68
C LEU A 271 32.32 -13.39 46.24
N SER A 272 33.51 -13.89 45.94
CA SER A 272 34.05 -15.07 46.59
C SER A 272 35.10 -14.62 47.61
N ALA A 273 34.91 -15.02 48.79
CA ALA A 273 35.87 -14.73 49.88
C ALA A 273 36.66 -15.96 50.29
N ASN A 274 37.96 -15.85 50.30
CA ASN A 274 38.81 -16.82 50.95
C ASN A 274 38.78 -16.57 52.47
N ALA A 275 38.16 -17.47 53.15
CA ALA A 275 38.14 -17.47 54.64
C ALA A 275 38.92 -18.60 55.17
N SER A 276 39.72 -18.38 56.16
CA SER A 276 40.28 -19.43 57.01
C SER A 276 39.24 -19.82 58.06
N GLN A 277 38.67 -21.01 57.92
CA GLN A 277 37.78 -21.58 58.93
C GLN A 277 38.60 -22.06 60.07
N ASN A 278 38.51 -21.39 61.21
CA ASN A 278 38.99 -21.94 62.43
C ASN A 278 37.85 -22.57 63.20
N THR A 279 37.75 -23.90 63.05
CA THR A 279 36.62 -24.70 63.59
C THR A 279 36.72 -25.03 65.08
N THR A 280 37.73 -24.62 65.71
CA THR A 280 37.99 -25.17 67.07
C THR A 280 38.41 -24.22 68.20
N ASN A 281 38.62 -22.95 67.91
CA ASN A 281 38.95 -22.04 69.02
C ASN A 281 38.31 -20.67 68.86
N TYR A 282 37.33 -20.35 69.65
CA TYR A 282 36.68 -19.08 69.81
C TYR A 282 37.54 -18.05 70.58
N LEU A 283 38.82 -18.03 70.43
CA LEU A 283 39.64 -16.99 70.97
C LEU A 283 39.90 -15.92 69.90
N LEU A 284 39.09 -14.92 69.97
CA LEU A 284 39.15 -13.73 69.21
C LEU A 284 39.99 -12.68 69.89
N ASP A 285 41.21 -12.62 69.59
CA ASP A 285 42.02 -11.52 70.03
C ASP A 285 42.79 -10.81 68.89
N THR A 286 42.41 -11.02 67.70
CA THR A 286 42.97 -10.23 66.60
C THR A 286 41.83 -9.72 65.77
N TYR A 287 41.63 -8.47 65.85
CA TYR A 287 40.77 -7.69 65.00
C TYR A 287 41.22 -7.74 63.50
N ASP A 288 41.01 -8.85 62.89
CA ASP A 288 41.06 -8.90 61.44
C ASP A 288 39.78 -8.37 60.94
N ASP A 289 39.88 -7.37 60.16
CA ASP A 289 38.88 -6.35 59.87
C ASP A 289 37.63 -6.79 59.15
N PHE A 290 37.48 -8.08 58.74
CA PHE A 290 36.35 -8.59 57.97
C PHE A 290 35.85 -9.92 58.53
N THR A 291 35.34 -9.88 59.77
CA THR A 291 34.81 -11.04 60.45
C THR A 291 33.27 -10.95 60.51
N PHE A 292 32.57 -11.98 60.15
CA PHE A 292 31.11 -12.06 60.38
C PHE A 292 30.76 -13.35 61.16
N GLN A 293 29.65 -13.30 61.89
CA GLN A 293 29.11 -14.41 62.61
C GLN A 293 28.03 -15.13 61.83
N ARG A 294 28.13 -16.43 61.79
CA ARG A 294 27.04 -17.29 61.29
C ARG A 294 26.50 -18.14 62.43
N GLU A 295 25.20 -18.22 62.48
CA GLU A 295 24.47 -19.10 63.37
C GLU A 295 23.92 -20.28 62.52
N ASP A 296 24.24 -21.49 62.89
CA ASP A 296 23.63 -22.68 62.29
C ASP A 296 22.23 -22.86 62.88
N GLY A 297 21.33 -23.58 62.20
CA GLY A 297 19.96 -23.83 62.67
C GLY A 297 19.90 -24.55 64.02
N LYS A 298 21.01 -24.76 64.69
CA LYS A 298 21.15 -25.35 66.03
C LYS A 298 21.69 -24.39 67.11
N GLY A 299 21.78 -23.10 66.75
CA GLY A 299 22.23 -22.05 67.64
C GLY A 299 23.77 -21.95 67.79
N ASN A 300 24.58 -22.73 67.05
CA ASN A 300 26.04 -22.60 67.09
C ASN A 300 26.50 -21.42 66.24
N LYS A 301 27.29 -20.54 66.82
CA LYS A 301 27.85 -19.37 66.17
C LYS A 301 29.27 -19.64 65.72
N SER A 302 29.55 -19.46 64.48
CA SER A 302 30.90 -19.54 63.87
C SER A 302 31.32 -18.18 63.37
N LYS A 303 32.56 -17.80 63.57
CA LYS A 303 33.17 -16.57 62.98
C LYS A 303 33.98 -16.92 61.74
N VAL A 304 33.78 -16.10 60.72
CA VAL A 304 34.46 -16.27 59.46
C VAL A 304 35.20 -14.99 59.11
N ASN A 305 36.49 -15.14 58.87
CA ASN A 305 37.37 -14.02 58.53
C ASN A 305 37.65 -14.02 57.04
N ILE A 306 37.34 -12.91 56.39
CA ILE A 306 37.52 -12.73 54.96
C ILE A 306 38.84 -12.04 54.68
N LYS A 307 39.78 -12.76 54.09
CA LYS A 307 41.11 -12.21 53.75
C LYS A 307 41.25 -11.68 52.34
N LYS A 308 40.52 -12.28 51.40
CA LYS A 308 40.60 -11.92 50.00
C LYS A 308 39.21 -11.92 49.40
N VAL A 309 39.00 -10.99 48.49
CA VAL A 309 37.73 -10.80 47.73
C VAL A 309 38.03 -10.98 46.25
N ALA A 310 37.28 -11.84 45.61
CA ALA A 310 37.36 -12.04 44.18
C ALA A 310 36.04 -11.64 43.53
N PHE A 311 36.11 -10.94 42.44
CA PHE A 311 34.96 -10.49 41.68
C PHE A 311 34.76 -11.36 40.47
N TYR A 312 33.52 -11.79 40.26
CA TYR A 312 33.06 -12.51 39.09
C TYR A 312 31.89 -11.74 38.48
N TYR A 313 31.85 -11.64 37.17
CA TYR A 313 30.80 -10.98 36.45
C TYR A 313 30.08 -11.96 35.54
N TYR A 314 28.77 -12.01 35.67
CA TYR A 314 27.90 -12.86 34.86
C TYR A 314 26.71 -12.06 34.35
N PRO A 315 26.62 -11.73 33.05
CA PRO A 315 25.35 -11.34 32.46
C PRO A 315 24.41 -12.53 32.36
N ARG A 316 23.14 -12.29 32.31
CA ARG A 316 22.13 -13.32 32.08
C ARG A 316 22.44 -14.08 30.80
N ASN A 317 22.30 -15.41 30.83
CA ASN A 317 22.34 -16.21 29.61
C ASN A 317 20.95 -16.20 28.97
N VAL A 318 20.79 -15.49 27.86
CA VAL A 318 19.53 -15.30 27.19
C VAL A 318 19.55 -16.06 25.87
N ASP A 319 18.51 -16.86 25.63
CA ASP A 319 18.22 -17.50 24.36
C ASP A 319 17.06 -16.78 23.69
N LEU A 320 17.22 -16.46 22.40
CA LEU A 320 16.14 -15.93 21.58
C LEU A 320 15.27 -17.07 21.07
N ASN A 321 13.98 -16.89 21.15
CA ASN A 321 12.97 -17.84 20.69
C ASN A 321 12.04 -17.19 19.68
N TYR A 322 11.39 -18.03 18.88
CA TYR A 322 10.30 -17.59 18.02
C TYR A 322 9.09 -18.49 18.17
N THR A 323 7.93 -17.93 17.96
CA THR A 323 6.65 -18.64 17.98
C THR A 323 5.77 -18.16 16.84
N ILE A 324 5.11 -19.09 16.15
CA ILE A 324 4.04 -18.81 15.20
C ILE A 324 2.83 -19.57 15.69
N LEU A 325 1.69 -18.89 15.80
CA LEU A 325 0.44 -19.53 16.17
C LEU A 325 0.00 -20.56 15.12
N ASP A 326 -0.48 -21.70 15.58
CA ASP A 326 -1.00 -22.75 14.70
C ASP A 326 -2.11 -22.22 13.77
N SER A 327 -2.98 -21.35 14.30
CA SER A 327 -4.05 -20.72 13.51
C SER A 327 -3.55 -19.76 12.41
N LYS A 328 -2.29 -19.35 12.45
CA LYS A 328 -1.66 -18.41 11.51
C LYS A 328 -0.69 -19.10 10.54
N ARG A 329 -0.46 -20.38 10.72
CA ARG A 329 0.42 -21.14 9.85
C ARG A 329 -0.05 -21.20 8.40
N ASP A 330 -1.36 -21.42 8.20
CA ASP A 330 -1.93 -21.50 6.87
C ASP A 330 -1.82 -20.15 6.13
N GLU A 331 -1.98 -19.04 6.85
CA GLU A 331 -1.75 -17.71 6.29
C GLU A 331 -0.29 -17.51 5.85
N LEU A 332 0.69 -18.04 6.61
CA LEU A 332 2.10 -17.95 6.21
C LEU A 332 2.41 -18.80 4.98
N GLU A 333 1.78 -19.97 4.88
CA GLU A 333 1.93 -20.86 3.73
C GLU A 333 1.42 -20.19 2.43
N GLU A 334 0.46 -19.28 2.54
CA GLU A 334 -0.01 -18.49 1.38
C GLU A 334 1.06 -17.56 0.82
N TRP A 335 2.01 -17.13 1.65
CA TRP A 335 3.10 -16.24 1.27
C TRP A 335 4.36 -16.96 0.76
N LYS A 336 4.43 -18.30 0.79
CA LYS A 336 5.62 -19.07 0.44
C LYS A 336 6.19 -18.81 -0.97
N ASP A 337 5.31 -18.42 -1.90
CA ASP A 337 5.70 -18.16 -3.29
C ASP A 337 6.28 -16.73 -3.46
N VAL A 338 6.14 -15.87 -2.45
CA VAL A 338 6.62 -14.49 -2.44
C VAL A 338 7.78 -14.33 -1.45
N ILE A 339 7.68 -14.96 -0.27
CA ILE A 339 8.62 -14.83 0.82
C ILE A 339 9.55 -16.03 0.86
N LYS A 340 10.85 -15.80 0.86
CA LYS A 340 11.90 -16.80 0.95
C LYS A 340 12.20 -17.19 2.39
N SER A 341 12.31 -16.19 3.29
CA SER A 341 12.72 -16.38 4.67
C SER A 341 12.25 -15.26 5.58
N VAL A 342 12.24 -15.53 6.88
CA VAL A 342 12.19 -14.51 7.93
C VAL A 342 13.62 -14.27 8.40
N ASP A 343 14.11 -13.05 8.25
CA ASP A 343 15.44 -12.66 8.70
C ASP A 343 15.33 -11.90 10.02
N VAL A 344 16.13 -12.27 11.00
CA VAL A 344 16.15 -11.68 12.33
C VAL A 344 17.38 -10.82 12.50
N PHE A 345 17.17 -9.62 13.02
CA PHE A 345 18.17 -8.58 13.18
C PHE A 345 18.21 -8.10 14.62
N ILE A 346 19.39 -7.76 15.09
CA ILE A 346 19.59 -7.19 16.43
C ILE A 346 20.37 -5.87 16.35
N THR A 347 20.20 -5.03 17.36
CA THR A 347 21.08 -3.89 17.55
C THR A 347 22.42 -4.31 18.15
N PRO A 348 23.47 -3.50 18.01
CA PRO A 348 24.66 -3.65 18.85
C PRO A 348 24.29 -3.62 20.34
N PRO A 349 25.12 -4.19 21.21
CA PRO A 349 24.88 -4.23 22.64
C PRO A 349 24.69 -2.83 23.26
N ILE A 350 23.63 -2.66 24.05
CA ILE A 350 23.27 -1.41 24.71
C ILE A 350 23.47 -1.58 26.21
N THR A 351 24.58 -1.09 26.72
CA THR A 351 24.86 -1.20 28.16
C THR A 351 24.27 0.00 28.91
N ASN A 352 23.79 -0.27 30.12
CA ASN A 352 23.35 0.77 31.07
C ASN A 352 24.45 1.14 32.07
N ILE A 353 25.64 0.52 31.98
CA ILE A 353 26.76 0.81 32.83
C ILE A 353 27.41 2.13 32.43
N ASP A 354 27.64 3.00 33.39
CA ASP A 354 28.41 4.21 33.23
C ASP A 354 29.88 3.94 33.60
N THR A 355 30.70 3.73 32.59
CA THR A 355 32.12 3.44 32.76
C THR A 355 32.94 4.71 33.05
N SER A 356 32.31 5.87 33.10
CA SER A 356 32.99 7.13 33.46
C SER A 356 33.08 7.33 34.97
N GLU A 357 32.27 6.66 35.74
CA GLU A 357 32.21 6.79 37.17
C GLU A 357 33.05 5.74 37.90
N LYS A 358 33.44 6.07 39.12
CA LYS A 358 34.20 5.14 39.98
C LYS A 358 33.28 4.23 40.77
N ILE A 359 33.71 2.98 40.93
CA ILE A 359 33.05 2.03 41.82
C ILE A 359 33.45 2.38 43.25
N LEU A 360 32.47 2.79 44.06
CA LEU A 360 32.71 3.27 45.40
C LEU A 360 32.49 2.24 46.50
N SER A 361 31.55 1.36 46.32
CA SER A 361 31.17 0.42 47.40
C SER A 361 30.62 -0.89 46.87
N LEU A 362 30.70 -1.90 47.73
CA LEU A 362 30.01 -3.18 47.58
C LEU A 362 28.77 -3.15 48.44
N ARG A 363 27.64 -3.45 47.83
CA ARG A 363 26.37 -3.62 48.56
C ARG A 363 25.91 -5.07 48.48
N SER A 364 25.45 -5.62 49.62
CA SER A 364 24.80 -6.92 49.60
C SER A 364 23.44 -6.83 48.94
N LEU A 365 23.05 -7.80 48.13
CA LEU A 365 21.75 -7.91 47.46
C LEU A 365 20.62 -8.26 48.45
N HIS A 366 20.56 -7.59 49.58
CA HIS A 366 19.53 -7.84 50.57
C HIS A 366 18.11 -7.58 50.05
N ARG A 367 17.99 -6.84 48.97
CA ARG A 367 16.70 -6.46 48.36
C ARG A 367 16.02 -7.65 47.68
N ASN A 368 16.78 -8.58 47.09
CA ASN A 368 16.22 -9.72 46.37
C ASN A 368 15.82 -10.86 47.30
N TYR A 369 16.31 -10.87 48.51
CA TYR A 369 15.91 -11.82 49.52
C TYR A 369 14.42 -11.76 49.89
N LYS A 370 13.83 -10.54 49.89
CA LYS A 370 12.40 -10.35 50.13
C LYS A 370 11.49 -10.85 49.00
N LEU A 371 12.06 -11.10 47.84
CA LEU A 371 11.32 -11.55 46.66
C LEU A 371 11.34 -13.07 46.45
N GLY A 372 11.80 -13.83 47.43
CA GLY A 372 11.75 -15.29 47.40
C GLY A 372 12.79 -15.99 46.53
N HIS A 373 13.73 -15.27 45.98
CA HIS A 373 14.81 -15.84 45.20
C HIS A 373 16.05 -16.14 46.07
N GLY A 374 16.04 -17.30 46.70
CA GLY A 374 17.23 -17.94 47.23
C GLY A 374 17.91 -17.28 48.42
N LEU A 375 18.00 -17.97 49.48
CA LEU A 375 18.89 -17.67 50.59
C LEU A 375 20.27 -17.29 50.09
N LEU A 376 20.83 -16.21 50.63
CA LEU A 376 22.28 -15.98 50.67
C LEU A 376 22.95 -17.30 51.13
N SER A 377 23.34 -18.11 50.19
CA SER A 377 24.00 -19.35 50.51
C SER A 377 25.49 -19.05 50.73
N LEU A 378 25.89 -19.00 51.96
CA LEU A 378 27.26 -19.16 52.30
C LEU A 378 27.63 -20.63 52.03
N THR A 379 28.27 -20.87 50.87
CA THR A 379 28.75 -22.20 50.55
C THR A 379 30.18 -22.31 51.11
N PHE A 380 30.38 -23.16 52.07
CA PHE A 380 31.72 -23.48 52.57
C PHE A 380 32.37 -24.45 51.57
N GLU A 381 33.34 -23.95 50.88
CA GLU A 381 34.19 -24.77 50.00
C GLU A 381 35.53 -25.03 50.73
N SER A 382 36.25 -26.12 50.38
CA SER A 382 37.51 -26.47 51.01
C SER A 382 38.57 -25.36 50.93
N ASN A 383 38.44 -24.42 50.08
CA ASN A 383 39.34 -23.27 49.83
C ASN A 383 38.75 -21.89 50.04
N GLY A 384 37.55 -21.79 50.56
CA GLY A 384 36.95 -20.48 50.80
C GLY A 384 35.47 -20.51 51.09
N ILE A 385 34.90 -19.34 51.33
CA ILE A 385 33.47 -19.10 51.51
C ILE A 385 33.00 -18.36 50.30
N ARG A 386 32.09 -18.97 49.62
CA ARG A 386 31.33 -18.28 48.56
C ARG A 386 30.16 -17.57 49.23
N ILE A 387 30.16 -16.25 49.20
CA ILE A 387 29.02 -15.44 49.58
C ILE A 387 28.23 -15.29 48.31
N GLY A 388 27.15 -16.03 48.17
CA GLY A 388 26.19 -15.78 47.12
C GLY A 388 25.50 -14.42 47.35
N ASP A 389 25.23 -13.71 46.29
CA ASP A 389 24.37 -12.53 46.24
C ASP A 389 24.92 -11.24 46.86
N THR A 390 26.22 -11.02 46.91
CA THR A 390 26.74 -9.67 47.02
C THR A 390 26.89 -9.05 45.63
N SER A 391 26.28 -7.92 45.41
CA SER A 391 26.44 -7.13 44.16
C SER A 391 27.39 -5.98 44.32
N VAL A 392 28.20 -5.77 43.34
CA VAL A 392 28.82 -4.47 43.11
C VAL A 392 27.79 -3.66 42.33
N HIS A 393 27.37 -2.54 42.87
CA HIS A 393 26.63 -1.60 42.09
C HIS A 393 27.58 -0.96 41.08
N PHE A 394 27.42 -1.33 39.83
CA PHE A 394 27.99 -0.53 38.76
C PHE A 394 27.26 0.81 38.69
N PRO A 395 27.99 1.92 38.54
CA PRO A 395 27.37 3.19 38.26
C PRO A 395 26.48 3.00 37.00
N SER A 396 25.22 3.27 37.17
CA SER A 396 24.26 3.20 36.05
C SER A 396 24.13 4.56 35.43
N LEU A 397 23.97 4.58 34.10
CA LEU A 397 23.59 5.78 33.38
C LEU A 397 22.31 6.37 33.97
N SER A 398 22.22 7.69 33.97
CA SER A 398 20.96 8.36 34.31
C SER A 398 19.86 7.89 33.37
N VAL A 399 18.59 7.94 33.84
CA VAL A 399 17.42 7.56 33.06
C VAL A 399 17.42 8.28 31.68
N ASP A 400 17.71 9.57 31.66
CA ASP A 400 17.71 10.36 30.43
C ASP A 400 18.90 9.99 29.52
N ALA A 401 20.07 9.72 30.08
CA ALA A 401 21.22 9.28 29.29
C ALA A 401 20.96 7.89 28.64
N TYR A 402 20.37 6.99 29.41
CA TYR A 402 20.02 5.66 28.89
C TYR A 402 18.88 5.73 27.86
N ARG A 403 17.85 6.56 28.11
CA ARG A 403 16.79 6.84 27.16
C ARG A 403 17.34 7.37 25.84
N ASN A 404 18.27 8.34 25.88
CA ASN A 404 18.92 8.86 24.69
C ASN A 404 19.73 7.79 23.94
N LYS A 405 20.38 6.90 24.66
CA LYS A 405 21.11 5.77 24.08
C LYS A 405 20.18 4.80 23.36
N LEU A 406 19.03 4.47 23.96
CA LEU A 406 18.00 3.63 23.34
C LEU A 406 17.40 4.33 22.10
N LYS A 407 17.09 5.62 22.21
CA LYS A 407 16.55 6.46 21.15
C LYS A 407 17.44 6.52 19.91
N ASN A 408 18.73 6.66 20.13
CA ASN A 408 19.72 6.79 19.06
C ASN A 408 20.17 5.44 18.47
N THR A 409 19.71 4.32 19.01
CA THR A 409 20.04 2.99 18.51
C THR A 409 19.12 2.67 17.36
N SER A 410 19.56 2.87 16.12
CA SER A 410 18.76 2.70 14.90
C SER A 410 19.28 1.60 13.97
N ALA A 411 20.54 1.18 14.12
CA ALA A 411 21.12 0.16 13.26
C ALA A 411 20.81 -1.24 13.77
N PHE A 412 20.25 -2.07 12.90
CA PHE A 412 19.95 -3.48 13.15
C PHE A 412 20.74 -4.33 12.19
N TYR A 413 21.32 -5.40 12.67
CA TYR A 413 22.21 -6.30 11.93
C TYR A 413 21.72 -7.74 12.00
N LYS A 414 21.82 -8.44 10.88
CA LYS A 414 21.31 -9.79 10.72
C LYS A 414 22.06 -10.80 11.59
N VAL A 415 21.33 -11.64 12.31
CA VAL A 415 21.90 -12.71 13.15
C VAL A 415 21.45 -14.11 12.76
N CYS A 416 20.32 -14.24 12.10
CA CYS A 416 19.88 -15.52 11.54
C CYS A 416 18.81 -15.34 10.46
N SER A 417 18.55 -16.42 9.71
CA SER A 417 17.45 -16.55 8.75
C SER A 417 16.67 -17.82 9.04
N LEU A 418 15.36 -17.72 9.03
CA LEU A 418 14.43 -18.84 9.15
C LEU A 418 13.75 -19.06 7.80
N LYS A 419 13.91 -20.23 7.19
CA LYS A 419 13.20 -20.55 5.96
C LYS A 419 11.71 -20.73 6.26
N ILE A 420 10.85 -20.32 5.33
CA ILE A 420 9.40 -20.48 5.48
C ILE A 420 9.02 -21.95 5.69
N SER A 421 9.69 -22.86 4.95
CA SER A 421 9.48 -24.31 5.12
C SER A 421 9.77 -24.82 6.55
N ASP A 422 10.69 -24.17 7.25
CA ASP A 422 11.10 -24.58 8.60
C ASP A 422 10.17 -24.00 9.67
N LEU A 423 9.34 -23.00 9.29
CA LEU A 423 8.40 -22.31 10.17
C LEU A 423 7.06 -23.03 10.32
N THR A 424 6.79 -24.04 9.52
CA THR A 424 5.46 -24.64 9.38
C THR A 424 5.01 -25.60 10.49
N ASN A 425 5.80 -25.90 11.51
CA ASN A 425 5.44 -26.89 12.54
C ASN A 425 5.66 -26.40 13.96
N TYR A 426 4.78 -25.60 14.61
CA TYR A 426 5.27 -25.09 15.85
C TYR A 426 4.54 -24.75 17.10
N THR A 427 5.11 -25.19 18.10
CA THR A 427 5.49 -24.70 19.45
C THR A 427 6.69 -23.75 19.39
N THR A 428 6.88 -22.95 20.43
CA THR A 428 8.04 -22.07 20.60
C THR A 428 9.35 -22.79 20.36
N LYS A 429 10.20 -22.25 19.49
CA LYS A 429 11.52 -22.78 19.15
C LYS A 429 12.62 -21.76 19.38
N LYS A 430 13.81 -22.28 19.71
CA LYS A 430 15.00 -21.46 19.81
C LYS A 430 15.46 -20.97 18.44
N LEU A 431 15.79 -19.68 18.33
CA LEU A 431 16.37 -19.09 17.12
C LEU A 431 17.78 -19.67 16.87
N PRO A 432 18.07 -20.12 15.65
CA PRO A 432 19.41 -20.60 15.29
C PRO A 432 20.35 -19.42 15.03
N VAL A 433 20.73 -18.71 16.08
CA VAL A 433 21.60 -17.54 16.00
C VAL A 433 23.01 -17.95 15.63
N ASP A 434 23.62 -17.31 14.64
CA ASP A 434 25.00 -17.54 14.24
C ASP A 434 25.96 -16.92 15.25
N LYS A 435 26.90 -17.75 15.79
CA LYS A 435 27.92 -17.31 16.76
C LYS A 435 28.76 -16.15 16.24
N ASN A 436 29.19 -16.22 14.98
CA ASN A 436 30.00 -15.17 14.36
C ASN A 436 29.22 -13.90 14.17
N ALA A 437 27.93 -14.01 13.85
CA ALA A 437 27.05 -12.86 13.69
C ALA A 437 26.86 -12.11 15.02
N VAL A 438 26.77 -12.78 16.15
CA VAL A 438 26.71 -12.14 17.48
C VAL A 438 28.03 -11.49 17.86
N TYR A 439 29.16 -12.16 17.60
CA TYR A 439 30.47 -11.64 17.94
C TYR A 439 30.87 -10.40 17.12
N GLN A 440 30.53 -10.43 15.83
CA GLN A 440 30.84 -9.36 14.88
C GLN A 440 29.56 -8.73 14.31
N VAL A 441 28.67 -8.34 15.20
CA VAL A 441 27.33 -7.86 14.80
C VAL A 441 27.39 -6.71 13.80
N SER A 442 28.28 -5.76 14.00
CA SER A 442 28.41 -4.58 13.13
C SER A 442 28.96 -4.86 11.73
N LEU A 443 29.49 -6.07 11.50
CA LEU A 443 29.97 -6.50 10.17
C LEU A 443 28.92 -7.26 9.38
N GLN A 444 27.78 -7.55 9.98
CA GLN A 444 26.68 -8.27 9.33
C GLN A 444 25.86 -7.35 8.44
N GLU A 445 25.00 -7.95 7.60
CA GLU A 445 24.05 -7.22 6.78
C GLU A 445 23.16 -6.32 7.64
N GLN A 446 23.15 -5.05 7.33
CA GLN A 446 22.31 -4.07 8.03
C GLN A 446 20.89 -4.09 7.47
N MET A 447 19.91 -4.04 8.35
CA MET A 447 18.52 -3.81 7.97
C MET A 447 18.38 -2.42 7.35
N LYS A 448 17.81 -2.35 6.15
CA LYS A 448 17.58 -1.08 5.46
C LYS A 448 16.15 -0.64 5.68
N ASP A 449 15.96 0.53 6.27
CA ASP A 449 14.68 1.21 6.42
C ASP A 449 14.49 2.29 5.32
N ASP A 450 15.03 2.05 4.13
CA ASP A 450 15.01 2.96 2.97
C ASP A 450 13.84 2.66 2.00
N TYR A 451 12.74 2.14 2.49
CA TYR A 451 11.59 1.77 1.69
C TYR A 451 10.28 2.00 2.45
N LYS A 452 9.19 1.94 1.71
CA LYS A 452 7.82 1.90 2.24
C LYS A 452 7.20 0.53 1.96
N THR A 453 6.47 0.01 2.93
CA THR A 453 5.72 -1.22 2.74
C THR A 453 4.35 -0.92 2.16
N HIS A 454 3.84 -1.80 1.31
CA HIS A 454 2.51 -1.65 0.72
C HIS A 454 1.38 -1.60 1.76
N ASN A 455 1.54 -2.25 2.92
CA ASN A 455 0.55 -2.26 3.99
C ASN A 455 0.46 -0.94 4.77
N SER A 456 1.39 -0.02 4.57
CA SER A 456 1.34 1.34 5.13
C SER A 456 0.83 2.37 4.12
N LEU A 457 0.59 1.95 2.88
CA LEU A 457 0.25 2.82 1.78
C LEU A 457 -1.21 2.67 1.39
N PHE A 458 -1.86 3.80 1.16
CA PHE A 458 -3.19 3.91 0.56
C PHE A 458 -3.08 4.80 -0.65
N ALA A 459 -3.70 4.42 -1.74
CA ALA A 459 -3.64 5.15 -3.00
C ALA A 459 -5.04 5.36 -3.58
N LYS A 460 -5.23 6.41 -4.39
CA LYS A 460 -6.46 6.59 -5.17
C LYS A 460 -6.45 5.79 -6.46
N GLY A 461 -5.26 5.44 -6.94
CA GLY A 461 -5.13 4.65 -8.14
C GLY A 461 -3.70 4.18 -8.38
N SER A 462 -3.56 3.37 -9.40
CA SER A 462 -2.29 2.76 -9.77
C SER A 462 -2.11 2.75 -11.29
N TYR A 463 -0.86 2.72 -11.72
CA TYR A 463 -0.47 2.59 -13.12
C TYR A 463 0.81 1.77 -13.22
N VAL A 464 0.82 0.73 -14.05
CA VAL A 464 2.01 -0.10 -14.25
C VAL A 464 2.76 0.38 -15.49
N TYR A 465 4.05 0.65 -15.30
CA TYR A 465 4.94 1.10 -16.36
C TYR A 465 6.35 0.52 -16.15
N ASN A 466 6.94 -0.05 -17.21
CA ASN A 466 8.25 -0.70 -17.16
C ASN A 466 8.38 -1.69 -15.98
N HIS A 467 7.39 -2.58 -15.83
CA HIS A 467 7.35 -3.57 -14.76
C HIS A 467 7.41 -2.97 -13.32
N ARG A 468 7.05 -1.70 -13.17
CA ARG A 468 6.98 -0.99 -11.89
C ARG A 468 5.56 -0.52 -11.63
N LEU A 469 5.11 -0.69 -10.40
CA LEU A 469 3.84 -0.16 -9.94
C LEU A 469 4.01 1.29 -9.51
N ASN A 470 3.26 2.18 -10.11
CA ASN A 470 3.18 3.59 -9.73
C ASN A 470 1.85 3.83 -9.02
N LEU A 471 1.91 4.19 -7.75
CA LEU A 471 0.76 4.55 -6.93
C LEU A 471 0.64 6.06 -6.86
N TYR A 472 -0.58 6.59 -6.96
CA TYR A 472 -0.84 8.04 -6.90
C TYR A 472 -2.04 8.39 -6.04
N GLY A 473 -2.14 9.67 -5.66
CA GLY A 473 -3.15 10.13 -4.71
C GLY A 473 -2.95 9.54 -3.34
N MET A 474 -1.70 9.59 -2.86
CA MET A 474 -1.20 8.81 -1.74
C MET A 474 -1.69 9.30 -0.38
N LYS A 475 -1.90 8.33 0.49
CA LYS A 475 -1.92 8.50 1.94
C LYS A 475 -0.97 7.47 2.55
N GLU A 476 -0.29 7.84 3.60
CA GLU A 476 0.68 6.97 4.26
C GLU A 476 0.42 6.87 5.74
N LYS A 477 0.45 5.65 6.27
CA LYS A 477 0.44 5.39 7.69
C LYS A 477 1.88 5.45 8.22
N LEU A 478 2.17 6.45 9.07
CA LEU A 478 3.52 6.70 9.58
C LEU A 478 3.96 5.70 10.63
N PHE A 479 3.03 5.22 11.44
CA PHE A 479 3.30 4.28 12.51
C PHE A 479 2.56 2.95 12.25
N GLN A 480 3.32 1.84 12.26
CA GLN A 480 2.77 0.51 11.97
C GLN A 480 2.17 -0.20 13.19
N GLY A 481 2.18 0.46 14.33
CA GLY A 481 1.80 -0.12 15.60
C GLY A 481 2.99 -0.68 16.39
N PHE A 482 2.72 -1.23 17.52
CA PHE A 482 3.71 -1.87 18.40
C PHE A 482 3.30 -3.33 18.70
N ASN A 483 4.28 -4.14 19.10
CA ASN A 483 4.00 -5.50 19.53
C ASN A 483 3.38 -5.47 20.93
N GLY A 484 2.11 -5.87 21.03
CA GLY A 484 1.40 -5.89 22.31
C GLY A 484 1.93 -6.89 23.31
N SER A 485 2.66 -7.93 22.89
CA SER A 485 3.29 -8.90 23.81
C SER A 485 4.35 -8.27 24.70
N VAL A 486 4.85 -7.08 24.35
CA VAL A 486 5.72 -6.27 25.21
C VAL A 486 5.02 -5.83 26.49
N MET A 487 3.68 -5.70 26.45
CA MET A 487 2.87 -5.23 27.58
C MET A 487 2.25 -6.40 28.35
N PHE A 488 1.89 -7.47 27.66
CA PHE A 488 1.20 -8.60 28.29
C PHE A 488 1.81 -9.93 27.85
N PRO A 489 2.16 -10.78 28.83
CA PRO A 489 2.61 -12.12 28.53
C PRO A 489 1.42 -12.98 28.12
N GLY A 490 1.24 -13.12 26.82
CA GLY A 490 0.14 -13.89 26.27
C GLY A 490 -1.08 -13.07 25.90
N GLN A 491 -2.09 -13.76 25.44
CA GLN A 491 -3.31 -13.18 24.87
C GLN A 491 -4.42 -12.98 25.91
N TYR A 492 -4.16 -13.28 27.16
CA TYR A 492 -5.18 -13.40 28.17
C TYR A 492 -4.85 -12.64 29.46
N ILE A 493 -5.84 -12.06 30.08
CA ILE A 493 -5.79 -11.64 31.47
C ILE A 493 -6.26 -12.83 32.31
N LEU A 494 -5.35 -13.32 33.13
CA LEU A 494 -5.59 -14.48 33.98
C LEU A 494 -5.89 -14.02 35.41
N LYS A 495 -6.79 -14.71 36.08
CA LYS A 495 -7.00 -14.57 37.50
C LYS A 495 -6.62 -15.89 38.19
N TYR A 496 -5.91 -15.79 39.30
CA TYR A 496 -5.68 -16.93 40.17
C TYR A 496 -6.97 -17.28 40.89
N ASP A 497 -7.39 -18.52 40.83
CA ASP A 497 -8.54 -19.02 41.58
C ASP A 497 -8.04 -19.75 42.83
N ASP A 498 -8.14 -19.08 43.97
CA ASP A 498 -7.73 -19.61 45.28
C ASP A 498 -8.48 -20.89 45.65
N SER A 499 -9.66 -21.14 45.05
CA SER A 499 -10.46 -22.33 45.33
C SER A 499 -10.00 -23.57 44.62
N THR A 500 -9.36 -23.41 43.46
CA THR A 500 -8.92 -24.51 42.59
C THR A 500 -7.39 -24.62 42.46
N ASP A 501 -6.67 -23.66 43.02
CA ASP A 501 -5.21 -23.51 42.92
C ASP A 501 -4.72 -23.46 41.43
N ASN A 502 -5.57 -22.92 40.56
CA ASN A 502 -5.31 -22.82 39.13
C ASN A 502 -5.44 -21.39 38.59
N LEU A 503 -4.64 -21.07 37.60
CA LEU A 503 -4.79 -19.86 36.80
C LEU A 503 -5.98 -20.02 35.85
N MET A 504 -7.06 -19.26 36.08
CA MET A 504 -8.21 -19.26 35.22
C MET A 504 -8.17 -18.09 34.23
N TYR A 505 -8.45 -18.41 32.97
CA TYR A 505 -8.68 -17.41 31.93
C TYR A 505 -9.94 -16.59 32.21
N ARG A 506 -9.80 -15.27 32.27
CA ARG A 506 -10.91 -14.35 32.50
C ARG A 506 -11.27 -13.52 31.28
N TYR A 507 -10.29 -12.92 30.62
CA TYR A 507 -10.49 -12.04 29.48
C TYR A 507 -9.49 -12.33 28.39
N LYS A 508 -9.98 -12.39 27.13
CA LYS A 508 -9.15 -12.52 25.94
C LYS A 508 -8.86 -11.15 25.37
N ILE A 509 -7.60 -10.76 25.35
CA ILE A 509 -7.18 -9.46 24.81
C ILE A 509 -7.31 -9.47 23.29
N GLN A 510 -7.97 -8.43 22.74
CA GLN A 510 -8.11 -8.23 21.31
C GLN A 510 -7.07 -7.24 20.80
N LYS A 511 -6.94 -6.11 21.51
CA LYS A 511 -5.97 -5.07 21.18
C LYS A 511 -5.68 -4.20 22.41
N ILE A 512 -4.57 -3.48 22.33
CA ILE A 512 -4.18 -2.47 23.31
C ILE A 512 -4.02 -1.13 22.61
N VAL A 513 -4.47 -0.08 23.26
CA VAL A 513 -4.25 1.30 22.83
C VAL A 513 -3.55 2.05 23.95
N VAL A 514 -2.44 2.68 23.64
CA VAL A 514 -1.71 3.53 24.58
C VAL A 514 -1.89 4.98 24.19
N SER A 515 -2.28 5.82 25.14
CA SER A 515 -2.26 7.27 24.97
C SER A 515 -0.89 7.83 25.36
N LEU A 516 -0.36 8.68 24.52
CA LEU A 516 0.93 9.33 24.69
C LEU A 516 0.72 10.84 24.75
N ASN A 517 1.10 11.47 25.85
CA ASN A 517 1.13 12.92 25.93
C ASN A 517 2.42 13.43 25.28
N THR A 518 2.25 14.13 24.16
CA THR A 518 3.36 14.72 23.39
C THR A 518 3.30 16.24 23.47
N THR A 519 4.34 16.92 23.04
CA THR A 519 4.37 18.38 22.94
C THR A 519 3.31 18.94 21.98
N SER A 520 2.83 18.13 21.04
CA SER A 520 1.79 18.48 20.06
C SER A 520 0.38 18.01 20.46
N GLY A 521 0.20 17.48 21.67
CA GLY A 521 -1.07 16.97 22.20
C GLY A 521 -1.03 15.46 22.43
N THR A 522 -2.19 14.89 22.78
CA THR A 522 -2.32 13.45 23.00
C THR A 522 -2.34 12.71 21.68
N LYS A 523 -1.49 11.70 21.55
CA LYS A 523 -1.44 10.75 20.46
C LYS A 523 -1.84 9.38 20.94
N TYR A 524 -2.46 8.59 20.07
CA TYR A 524 -2.85 7.22 20.38
C TYR A 524 -2.07 6.25 19.51
N VAL A 525 -1.59 5.19 20.15
CA VAL A 525 -0.81 4.14 19.49
C VAL A 525 -1.51 2.83 19.77
N GLU A 526 -1.84 2.10 18.70
CA GLU A 526 -2.52 0.82 18.78
C GLU A 526 -1.53 -0.33 18.58
N SER A 527 -1.75 -1.45 19.25
CA SER A 527 -0.95 -2.66 19.03
C SER A 527 -1.20 -3.21 17.62
N SER A 528 -0.10 -3.50 16.90
CA SER A 528 -0.16 -3.99 15.52
C SER A 528 -0.57 -5.44 15.40
N ASP A 529 -0.34 -6.24 16.45
CA ASP A 529 -0.43 -7.70 16.40
C ASP A 529 -1.05 -8.27 17.67
N LYS A 530 -1.51 -9.52 17.57
CA LYS A 530 -2.02 -10.27 18.70
C LYS A 530 -0.90 -10.74 19.61
N PHE A 531 -1.22 -11.07 20.85
CA PHE A 531 -0.29 -11.42 21.90
C PHE A 531 -0.12 -12.94 22.00
N PHE A 532 1.10 -13.43 22.13
CA PHE A 532 1.31 -14.88 21.99
C PHE A 532 2.23 -15.53 22.99
N SER A 533 3.10 -14.82 23.71
CA SER A 533 3.99 -15.44 24.65
C SER A 533 4.22 -14.69 25.94
N ARG A 534 4.88 -15.37 26.86
CA ARG A 534 5.40 -14.75 28.07
C ARG A 534 6.70 -14.07 27.77
N GLN A 535 6.66 -12.76 27.67
CA GLN A 535 7.86 -11.96 27.83
C GLN A 535 7.94 -11.50 29.28
N ASP A 536 9.12 -11.55 29.85
CA ASP A 536 9.39 -10.93 31.12
C ASP A 536 9.29 -9.40 30.90
N ILE A 537 8.23 -8.83 31.45
CA ILE A 537 7.83 -7.45 31.16
C ILE A 537 8.69 -6.45 31.93
N ASP A 538 9.74 -6.90 32.60
CA ASP A 538 10.58 -6.01 33.37
C ASP A 538 11.15 -4.91 32.47
N SER A 539 10.56 -3.76 32.57
CA SER A 539 11.16 -2.46 32.32
C SER A 539 11.18 -1.85 30.92
N PHE A 540 10.65 -2.47 29.86
CA PHE A 540 10.93 -1.93 28.50
C PHE A 540 9.77 -1.63 27.58
N ILE A 541 8.57 -1.70 28.05
CA ILE A 541 7.34 -1.39 27.33
C ILE A 541 7.41 0.00 26.71
N ILE A 542 7.77 0.94 27.55
CA ILE A 542 7.82 2.36 27.18
C ILE A 542 9.04 2.64 26.34
N SER A 543 10.13 1.91 26.48
CA SER A 543 11.32 2.16 25.65
C SER A 543 11.09 1.85 24.17
N ASN A 544 10.25 0.89 23.83
CA ASN A 544 9.83 0.68 22.46
C ASN A 544 8.97 1.84 21.94
N LEU A 545 8.01 2.29 22.73
CA LEU A 545 7.17 3.44 22.39
C LEU A 545 7.99 4.75 22.39
N VAL A 546 8.87 4.94 23.36
CA VAL A 546 9.77 6.10 23.44
C VAL A 546 10.73 6.16 22.26
N LYS A 547 11.11 5.04 21.66
CA LYS A 547 11.91 5.04 20.44
C LYS A 547 11.21 5.73 19.27
N PHE A 548 9.90 5.54 19.14
CA PHE A 548 9.10 6.17 18.07
C PHE A 548 8.60 7.56 18.44
N TYR A 549 8.30 7.78 19.71
CA TYR A 549 7.77 9.04 20.26
C TYR A 549 8.67 9.56 21.40
N PRO A 550 9.88 9.99 21.08
CA PRO A 550 10.93 10.23 22.08
C PRO A 550 10.62 11.32 23.11
N ASP A 551 9.76 12.27 22.76
CA ASP A 551 9.39 13.38 23.66
C ASP A 551 8.00 13.18 24.28
N SER A 552 7.53 11.91 24.31
CA SER A 552 6.22 11.58 24.86
C SER A 552 6.30 10.88 26.19
N ARG A 553 5.21 10.96 26.96
CA ARG A 553 4.96 10.15 28.14
C ARG A 553 3.69 9.36 27.92
N ALA A 554 3.72 8.07 28.25
CA ALA A 554 2.53 7.25 28.26
C ALA A 554 1.62 7.70 29.42
N ASP A 555 0.37 7.97 29.13
CA ASP A 555 -0.64 8.47 30.07
C ASP A 555 -1.59 7.36 30.49
N LYS A 556 -2.23 6.74 29.53
CA LYS A 556 -3.22 5.68 29.76
C LYS A 556 -3.01 4.51 28.81
N MET A 557 -3.43 3.36 29.25
CA MET A 557 -3.51 2.14 28.44
C MET A 557 -4.94 1.62 28.46
N ALA A 558 -5.56 1.54 27.30
CA ALA A 558 -6.84 0.89 27.11
C ALA A 558 -6.65 -0.52 26.56
N ILE A 559 -7.21 -1.51 27.24
CA ILE A 559 -7.17 -2.91 26.83
C ILE A 559 -8.57 -3.31 26.39
N PHE A 560 -8.72 -3.67 25.13
CA PHE A 560 -9.96 -4.18 24.56
C PHE A 560 -9.96 -5.69 24.65
N CYS A 561 -10.95 -6.25 25.34
CA CYS A 561 -11.02 -7.67 25.64
C CYS A 561 -12.37 -8.27 25.24
N LYS A 562 -12.40 -9.59 25.16
CA LYS A 562 -13.60 -10.43 25.20
C LYS A 562 -13.67 -11.17 26.54
N ASP A 563 -14.84 -11.20 27.15
CA ASP A 563 -15.09 -12.04 28.33
C ASP A 563 -15.35 -13.52 27.92
N SER A 564 -15.62 -14.37 28.87
CA SER A 564 -15.93 -15.78 28.65
C SER A 564 -17.23 -16.03 27.88
N SER A 565 -18.10 -14.98 27.78
CA SER A 565 -19.36 -15.00 27.04
C SER A 565 -19.25 -14.27 25.68
N ASP A 566 -18.03 -13.92 25.25
CA ASP A 566 -17.68 -13.20 24.01
C ASP A 566 -18.20 -11.75 23.93
N ASN A 567 -18.55 -11.15 25.10
CA ASN A 567 -18.90 -9.74 25.15
C ASN A 567 -17.65 -8.87 25.16
N ASP A 568 -17.79 -7.67 24.57
CA ASP A 568 -16.72 -6.67 24.58
C ASP A 568 -16.58 -6.03 25.96
N VAL A 569 -15.36 -5.97 26.47
CA VAL A 569 -15.01 -5.34 27.74
C VAL A 569 -13.77 -4.47 27.54
N ILE A 570 -13.81 -3.27 28.10
CA ILE A 570 -12.70 -2.30 27.97
C ILE A 570 -12.19 -1.95 29.37
N PHE A 571 -10.89 -2.05 29.55
CA PHE A 571 -10.21 -1.59 30.77
C PHE A 571 -9.27 -0.45 30.44
N VAL A 572 -9.27 0.61 31.26
CA VAL A 572 -8.38 1.77 31.08
C VAL A 572 -7.53 1.96 32.31
N PHE A 573 -6.24 1.80 32.17
CA PHE A 573 -5.27 1.91 33.25
C PHE A 573 -4.46 3.21 33.14
N PRO A 574 -4.23 3.94 34.22
CA PRO A 574 -3.28 5.04 34.23
C PRO A 574 -1.83 4.51 34.19
N LEU A 575 -1.01 5.09 33.31
CA LEU A 575 0.39 4.68 33.10
C LEU A 575 1.41 5.68 33.66
N GLU A 576 1.03 6.58 34.55
CA GLU A 576 1.92 7.61 35.10
C GLU A 576 3.21 7.02 35.69
N GLN A 577 3.11 5.86 36.33
CA GLN A 577 4.24 5.14 36.90
C GLN A 577 5.13 4.43 35.87
N CYS A 578 4.58 4.17 34.67
CA CYS A 578 5.31 3.52 33.60
C CYS A 578 6.01 4.51 32.67
N ALA A 579 5.93 5.80 32.92
CA ALA A 579 6.55 6.83 32.10
C ALA A 579 8.09 6.86 32.22
N GLU A 580 8.65 6.18 33.21
CA GLU A 580 10.08 6.08 33.44
C GLU A 580 10.64 4.75 32.92
N LEU A 581 11.85 4.78 32.34
CA LEU A 581 12.53 3.58 31.80
C LEU A 581 12.78 2.46 32.83
N ASN A 582 12.69 2.79 34.11
CA ASN A 582 12.90 1.87 35.22
C ASN A 582 11.56 1.39 35.84
N GLY A 583 10.44 1.85 35.31
CA GLY A 583 9.13 1.45 35.80
C GLY A 583 8.73 0.12 35.18
N ALA A 584 8.76 -0.94 35.98
CA ALA A 584 8.19 -2.22 35.62
C ALA A 584 6.66 -2.15 35.80
N MET A 585 5.94 -2.52 34.75
CA MET A 585 4.51 -2.78 34.84
C MET A 585 4.32 -4.22 35.31
N HIS A 586 3.99 -4.41 36.57
CA HIS A 586 3.62 -5.73 37.05
C HIS A 586 2.13 -5.96 36.82
N MET A 587 1.82 -6.98 36.00
CA MET A 587 0.42 -7.36 35.75
C MET A 587 -0.35 -7.67 37.04
N GLY A 588 0.33 -8.17 38.06
CA GLY A 588 -0.25 -8.41 39.38
C GLY A 588 -0.84 -7.15 40.04
N ASP A 589 -0.29 -5.98 39.73
CA ASP A 589 -0.77 -4.72 40.33
C ASP A 589 -2.16 -4.31 39.78
N PHE A 590 -2.53 -4.84 38.61
CA PHE A 590 -3.80 -4.53 37.95
C PHE A 590 -4.85 -5.64 38.05
N THR A 591 -4.45 -6.89 38.20
CA THR A 591 -5.37 -8.02 38.17
C THR A 591 -6.27 -8.15 39.42
N ASP A 592 -5.82 -7.72 40.57
CA ASP A 592 -6.56 -7.85 41.82
C ASP A 592 -7.77 -6.89 41.94
N ASN A 593 -7.70 -5.76 41.19
CA ASN A 593 -8.78 -4.73 41.24
C ASN A 593 -9.28 -4.35 39.84
N LEU A 594 -9.35 -5.33 38.93
CA LEU A 594 -9.62 -5.08 37.50
C LEU A 594 -10.94 -4.34 37.23
N GLU A 595 -11.99 -4.62 38.02
CA GLU A 595 -13.30 -4.03 37.81
C GLU A 595 -13.35 -2.49 38.00
N GLN A 596 -12.45 -1.93 38.80
CA GLN A 596 -12.35 -0.47 38.97
C GLN A 596 -11.89 0.28 37.72
N TYR A 597 -11.23 -0.44 36.81
CA TYR A 597 -10.69 0.12 35.56
C TYR A 597 -11.59 -0.13 34.35
N LYS A 598 -12.72 -0.80 34.56
CA LYS A 598 -13.69 -1.08 33.50
C LYS A 598 -14.43 0.20 33.12
N VAL A 599 -14.54 0.42 31.80
CA VAL A 599 -15.26 1.56 31.23
C VAL A 599 -16.22 1.07 30.14
N ASP A 600 -17.26 1.85 29.89
CA ASP A 600 -18.27 1.54 28.86
C ASP A 600 -17.75 1.87 27.45
N SER A 601 -16.90 2.91 27.31
CA SER A 601 -16.30 3.31 26.06
C SER A 601 -14.93 3.94 26.25
N PHE A 602 -14.11 3.87 25.22
CA PHE A 602 -12.85 4.58 25.14
C PHE A 602 -12.70 5.14 23.72
N ASP A 603 -12.92 6.44 23.57
CA ASP A 603 -12.83 7.12 22.28
C ASP A 603 -11.38 7.50 21.98
N TYR A 604 -10.91 7.10 20.83
CA TYR A 604 -9.57 7.44 20.35
C TYR A 604 -9.51 7.48 18.82
N THR A 605 -8.61 8.28 18.31
CA THR A 605 -8.29 8.34 16.88
C THR A 605 -6.79 8.16 16.70
N VAL A 606 -6.41 7.29 15.78
CA VAL A 606 -5.00 7.09 15.43
C VAL A 606 -4.68 8.06 14.30
N ASP A 607 -4.14 9.22 14.64
CA ASP A 607 -3.76 10.30 13.70
C ASP A 607 -2.37 10.09 13.09
N ASP A 608 -2.11 8.89 12.63
CA ASP A 608 -0.82 8.52 12.07
C ASP A 608 -0.82 8.47 10.52
N VAL A 609 -1.96 8.85 9.91
CA VAL A 609 -2.11 8.90 8.45
C VAL A 609 -1.83 10.30 7.93
N VAL A 610 -0.89 10.42 7.00
CA VAL A 610 -0.54 11.66 6.31
C VAL A 610 -1.03 11.61 4.87
N GLU A 611 -1.70 12.66 4.43
CA GLU A 611 -2.08 12.84 3.02
C GLU A 611 -0.90 13.39 2.22
N LEU A 612 -0.54 12.67 1.17
CA LEU A 612 0.58 12.96 0.27
C LEU A 612 0.08 12.93 -1.18
N SER A 613 -1.01 13.67 -1.42
CA SER A 613 -1.81 13.62 -2.66
C SER A 613 -1.04 14.04 -3.92
N ASN A 614 0.07 14.77 -3.75
CA ASN A 614 0.95 15.20 -4.83
C ASN A 614 2.19 14.29 -5.03
N LYS A 615 2.23 13.14 -4.40
CA LYS A 615 3.33 12.19 -4.54
C LYS A 615 2.94 10.97 -5.35
N ILE A 616 3.92 10.45 -6.08
CA ILE A 616 3.86 9.17 -6.77
C ILE A 616 4.88 8.25 -6.10
N TYR A 617 4.43 7.07 -5.71
CA TYR A 617 5.26 6.02 -5.15
C TYR A 617 5.47 4.95 -6.22
N THR A 618 6.71 4.75 -6.62
CA THR A 618 7.11 3.79 -7.64
C THR A 618 7.78 2.59 -6.99
N SER A 619 7.27 1.40 -7.27
CA SER A 619 7.85 0.16 -6.76
C SER A 619 9.19 -0.17 -7.42
N GLU A 620 9.91 -1.13 -6.86
CA GLU A 620 11.04 -1.75 -7.55
C GLU A 620 10.54 -2.54 -8.78
N SER A 621 11.45 -2.82 -9.72
CA SER A 621 11.10 -3.56 -10.95
C SER A 621 10.67 -4.98 -10.59
N ASP A 622 9.60 -5.45 -11.21
CA ASP A 622 9.02 -6.78 -11.00
C ASP A 622 8.64 -7.11 -9.54
N ASN A 623 8.61 -6.08 -8.67
CA ASN A 623 8.28 -6.22 -7.27
C ASN A 623 7.24 -5.19 -6.83
N ALA A 624 5.99 -5.59 -6.79
CA ALA A 624 4.87 -4.72 -6.40
C ALA A 624 4.75 -4.49 -4.87
N PHE A 625 5.57 -5.16 -4.06
CA PHE A 625 5.48 -5.11 -2.60
C PHE A 625 6.45 -4.12 -1.96
N TYR A 626 7.47 -3.70 -2.70
CA TYR A 626 8.58 -2.90 -2.18
C TYR A 626 8.67 -1.54 -2.89
N PHE A 627 8.58 -0.45 -2.11
CA PHE A 627 8.63 0.93 -2.60
C PHE A 627 9.85 1.65 -2.00
N PRO A 628 10.95 1.73 -2.73
CA PRO A 628 12.16 2.39 -2.25
C PRO A 628 11.95 3.90 -2.09
N LEU A 629 12.63 4.53 -1.14
CA LEU A 629 12.51 5.98 -0.88
C LEU A 629 12.92 6.82 -2.10
N ASN A 630 13.86 6.35 -2.90
CA ASN A 630 14.24 7.00 -4.15
C ASN A 630 13.19 6.86 -5.28
N GLY A 631 12.19 6.00 -5.11
CA GLY A 631 11.01 5.88 -5.97
C GLY A 631 9.88 6.85 -5.61
N ILE A 632 10.04 7.66 -4.57
CA ILE A 632 9.04 8.63 -4.14
C ILE A 632 9.28 9.96 -4.84
N ASN A 633 8.35 10.35 -5.69
CA ASN A 633 8.43 11.58 -6.49
C ASN A 633 7.33 12.56 -6.07
N THR A 634 7.71 13.82 -5.88
CA THR A 634 6.77 14.91 -5.63
C THR A 634 6.47 15.61 -6.95
N VAL A 635 5.20 15.69 -7.33
CA VAL A 635 4.73 16.25 -8.59
C VAL A 635 3.81 17.42 -8.32
N GLY A 636 4.28 18.63 -8.57
CA GLY A 636 3.51 19.85 -8.33
C GLY A 636 3.05 20.01 -6.89
N ILE A 637 1.97 20.74 -6.72
CA ILE A 637 1.33 21.00 -5.43
C ILE A 637 -0.10 20.47 -5.35
N GLY A 638 -0.68 20.09 -6.50
CA GLY A 638 -2.06 19.61 -6.61
C GLY A 638 -2.20 18.11 -6.31
N THR A 639 -3.43 17.63 -6.31
CA THR A 639 -3.74 16.21 -6.16
C THR A 639 -3.61 15.50 -7.51
N ILE A 640 -2.86 14.41 -7.57
CA ILE A 640 -2.72 13.59 -8.77
C ILE A 640 -4.01 12.79 -8.99
N GLN A 641 -4.55 12.89 -10.19
CA GLN A 641 -5.83 12.29 -10.58
C GLN A 641 -5.65 11.07 -11.49
N GLY A 642 -4.53 10.99 -12.20
CA GLY A 642 -4.24 9.89 -13.11
C GLY A 642 -2.82 9.95 -13.65
N ILE A 643 -2.39 8.85 -14.22
CA ILE A 643 -1.08 8.69 -14.86
C ILE A 643 -1.27 7.99 -16.21
N ALA A 644 -0.50 8.41 -17.19
CA ALA A 644 -0.40 7.73 -18.47
C ALA A 644 1.02 7.86 -19.03
N SER A 645 1.38 7.04 -20.00
CA SER A 645 2.67 7.11 -20.69
C SER A 645 2.50 7.39 -22.18
N THR A 646 3.53 7.90 -22.80
CA THR A 646 3.62 8.00 -24.27
C THR A 646 4.68 7.07 -24.81
N THR A 647 4.58 6.68 -26.05
CA THR A 647 5.62 5.92 -26.76
C THR A 647 6.63 6.80 -27.47
N ARG A 648 6.56 8.11 -27.28
CA ARG A 648 7.44 9.08 -27.91
C ARG A 648 8.24 9.85 -26.87
N ALA A 649 9.55 9.96 -27.08
CA ALA A 649 10.43 10.72 -26.20
C ALA A 649 10.13 12.23 -26.31
N LEU A 650 10.28 12.97 -25.20
CA LEU A 650 10.09 14.41 -25.15
C LEU A 650 11.24 15.18 -25.81
N SER A 651 12.44 14.62 -25.85
CA SER A 651 13.63 15.26 -26.39
C SER A 651 14.47 14.31 -27.25
N GLN A 652 15.26 14.88 -28.16
CA GLN A 652 16.21 14.12 -28.95
C GLN A 652 17.32 13.55 -28.02
N GLY A 653 17.57 12.26 -28.09
CA GLY A 653 18.60 11.57 -27.31
C GLY A 653 18.06 10.65 -26.21
N GLN A 654 16.77 10.66 -25.92
CA GLN A 654 16.13 9.73 -24.99
C GLN A 654 15.68 8.45 -25.72
N PHE A 655 16.62 7.63 -26.13
CA PHE A 655 16.30 6.37 -26.81
C PHE A 655 15.70 5.35 -25.81
N GLY A 656 14.46 4.94 -26.07
CA GLY A 656 13.78 3.87 -25.33
C GLY A 656 13.26 4.24 -23.94
N GLN A 657 13.34 5.51 -23.55
CA GLN A 657 12.82 6.01 -22.26
C GLN A 657 11.71 7.02 -22.53
N TYR A 658 10.49 6.60 -22.35
CA TYR A 658 9.33 7.45 -22.57
C TYR A 658 8.90 8.13 -21.27
N PRO A 659 8.42 9.38 -21.32
CA PRO A 659 7.99 10.06 -20.12
C PRO A 659 6.68 9.48 -19.59
N LEU A 660 6.54 9.52 -18.29
CA LEU A 660 5.28 9.31 -17.59
C LEU A 660 4.59 10.65 -17.42
N MET A 661 3.32 10.75 -17.80
CA MET A 661 2.52 11.95 -17.66
C MET A 661 1.65 11.82 -16.40
N ALA A 662 1.81 12.76 -15.46
CA ALA A 662 0.97 12.88 -14.28
C ALA A 662 -0.05 14.02 -14.48
N PHE A 663 -1.32 13.66 -14.37
CA PHE A 663 -2.45 14.59 -14.43
C PHE A 663 -2.81 15.01 -13.01
N SER A 664 -2.58 16.28 -12.69
CA SER A 664 -2.82 16.85 -11.38
C SER A 664 -3.85 17.99 -11.44
N THR A 665 -4.41 18.34 -10.29
CA THR A 665 -5.34 19.48 -10.17
C THR A 665 -4.66 20.84 -10.40
N ASP A 666 -3.33 20.90 -10.45
CA ASP A 666 -2.56 22.10 -10.76
C ASP A 666 -1.95 22.08 -12.17
N GLY A 667 -2.24 21.04 -12.97
CA GLY A 667 -1.76 20.93 -14.34
C GLY A 667 -1.25 19.54 -14.71
N ILE A 668 -0.53 19.47 -15.82
CA ILE A 668 0.04 18.23 -16.36
C ILE A 668 1.56 18.29 -16.25
N TRP A 669 2.13 17.22 -15.74
CA TRP A 669 3.56 17.10 -15.46
C TRP A 669 4.13 15.92 -16.21
N ALA A 670 5.29 16.08 -16.82
CA ALA A 670 6.05 14.97 -17.38
C ALA A 670 7.17 14.54 -16.43
N MET A 671 7.33 13.25 -16.27
CA MET A 671 8.39 12.63 -15.49
C MET A 671 9.27 11.83 -16.44
N GLU A 672 10.53 12.24 -16.57
CA GLU A 672 11.51 11.54 -17.40
C GLU A 672 12.11 10.36 -16.66
N VAL A 673 12.12 9.22 -17.28
CA VAL A 673 12.64 7.98 -16.70
C VAL A 673 14.15 7.92 -16.90
N SER A 674 14.91 7.72 -15.84
CA SER A 674 16.36 7.49 -15.90
C SER A 674 16.70 6.08 -16.40
N SER A 675 17.97 5.84 -16.73
CA SER A 675 18.47 4.51 -17.12
C SER A 675 18.28 3.44 -16.02
N LYS A 676 18.09 3.86 -14.77
CA LYS A 676 17.82 2.97 -13.63
C LYS A 676 16.32 2.72 -13.40
N GLY A 677 15.45 3.25 -14.26
CA GLY A 677 14.00 3.13 -14.13
C GLY A 677 13.36 4.04 -13.09
N THR A 678 14.14 4.88 -12.41
CA THR A 678 13.64 5.96 -11.54
C THR A 678 13.41 7.23 -12.33
N TYR A 679 12.66 8.18 -11.81
CA TYR A 679 12.44 9.46 -12.49
C TYR A 679 13.59 10.41 -12.20
N SER A 680 14.21 10.93 -13.27
CA SER A 680 15.37 11.82 -13.17
C SER A 680 14.99 13.30 -13.17
N SER A 681 13.81 13.61 -13.71
CA SER A 681 13.39 14.98 -13.93
C SER A 681 11.86 15.06 -13.99
N ILE A 682 11.32 16.14 -13.45
CA ILE A 682 9.88 16.41 -13.40
C ILE A 682 9.67 17.83 -13.91
N HIS A 683 8.90 17.97 -15.01
CA HIS A 683 8.64 19.28 -15.61
C HIS A 683 7.14 19.51 -15.80
N PRO A 684 6.66 20.74 -15.58
CA PRO A 684 5.32 21.11 -15.98
C PRO A 684 5.22 21.17 -17.52
N ILE A 685 4.21 20.53 -18.09
CA ILE A 685 3.89 20.62 -19.52
C ILE A 685 2.84 21.67 -19.78
N SER A 686 1.77 21.66 -18.98
CA SER A 686 0.62 22.55 -19.15
C SER A 686 -0.06 22.80 -17.82
N ARG A 687 -0.74 23.95 -17.73
CA ARG A 687 -1.66 24.26 -16.65
C ARG A 687 -3.09 23.77 -16.91
N GLU A 688 -3.34 23.16 -18.06
CA GLU A 688 -4.62 22.50 -18.32
C GLU A 688 -4.84 21.36 -17.34
N VAL A 689 -6.04 21.30 -16.78
CA VAL A 689 -6.41 20.31 -15.78
C VAL A 689 -7.30 19.25 -16.40
N CYS A 690 -7.00 17.99 -16.13
CA CYS A 690 -7.90 16.90 -16.47
C CYS A 690 -9.15 16.95 -15.58
N SER A 691 -10.30 17.16 -16.19
CA SER A 691 -11.59 17.25 -15.49
C SER A 691 -12.26 15.88 -15.30
N ASN A 692 -11.91 14.91 -16.13
CA ASN A 692 -12.45 13.56 -16.12
C ASN A 692 -11.33 12.52 -16.21
N PRO A 693 -10.87 11.95 -15.08
CA PRO A 693 -9.80 10.94 -15.10
C PRO A 693 -10.09 9.69 -15.94
N LYS A 694 -11.37 9.34 -16.15
CA LYS A 694 -11.78 8.21 -17.00
C LYS A 694 -11.57 8.46 -18.49
N SER A 695 -11.30 9.71 -18.87
CA SER A 695 -11.00 10.09 -20.25
C SER A 695 -9.51 9.91 -20.60
N ILE A 696 -8.62 9.76 -19.60
CA ILE A 696 -7.19 9.62 -19.83
C ILE A 696 -6.95 8.33 -20.63
N THR A 697 -6.50 8.51 -21.87
CA THR A 697 -6.34 7.40 -22.82
C THR A 697 -5.02 7.52 -23.54
N GLN A 698 -4.24 6.46 -23.52
CA GLN A 698 -3.01 6.37 -24.27
C GLN A 698 -3.33 6.05 -25.74
N LEU A 699 -2.85 6.90 -26.62
CA LEU A 699 -2.75 6.63 -28.07
C LEU A 699 -1.33 6.17 -28.42
N ASP A 700 -1.08 5.85 -29.69
CA ASP A 700 0.26 5.36 -30.11
C ASP A 700 1.38 6.33 -29.72
N GLN A 701 1.22 7.63 -29.97
CA GLN A 701 2.27 8.62 -29.74
C GLN A 701 1.85 9.81 -28.88
N SER A 702 0.70 9.73 -28.26
CA SER A 702 0.14 10.85 -27.49
C SER A 702 -0.78 10.32 -26.41
N VAL A 703 -1.12 11.19 -25.46
CA VAL A 703 -2.12 10.92 -24.43
C VAL A 703 -3.28 11.87 -24.61
N LEU A 704 -4.47 11.33 -24.56
CA LEU A 704 -5.73 12.08 -24.67
C LEU A 704 -6.38 12.22 -23.30
N PHE A 705 -7.02 13.35 -23.05
CA PHE A 705 -7.72 13.64 -21.80
C PHE A 705 -8.79 14.74 -22.00
N ALA A 706 -9.80 14.73 -21.16
CA ALA A 706 -10.83 15.76 -21.13
C ALA A 706 -10.44 16.92 -20.19
N THR A 707 -10.63 18.13 -20.67
CA THR A 707 -10.55 19.37 -19.88
C THR A 707 -11.94 19.96 -19.66
N ASN A 708 -12.06 21.03 -18.91
CA ASN A 708 -13.33 21.75 -18.75
C ASN A 708 -13.87 22.38 -20.05
N ARG A 709 -13.07 22.39 -21.12
CA ARG A 709 -13.41 23.07 -22.40
C ARG A 709 -13.45 22.12 -23.58
N SER A 710 -12.61 21.08 -23.54
CA SER A 710 -12.38 20.26 -24.73
C SER A 710 -11.87 18.86 -24.37
N ILE A 711 -11.83 17.98 -25.33
CA ILE A 711 -10.88 16.87 -25.35
C ILE A 711 -9.59 17.36 -26.01
N SER A 712 -8.50 17.17 -25.29
CA SER A 712 -7.16 17.57 -25.69
C SER A 712 -6.23 16.37 -25.77
N ARG A 713 -5.19 16.46 -26.57
CA ARG A 713 -4.11 15.50 -26.63
C ARG A 713 -2.78 16.14 -26.29
N ILE A 714 -1.94 15.40 -25.62
CA ILE A 714 -0.54 15.75 -25.42
C ILE A 714 0.26 15.04 -26.51
N ALA A 715 0.84 15.84 -27.40
CA ALA A 715 1.76 15.37 -28.41
C ALA A 715 3.08 16.09 -28.20
N GLU A 716 4.16 15.31 -27.95
CA GLU A 716 5.44 15.85 -27.51
C GLU A 716 5.28 16.67 -26.20
N SER A 717 5.62 17.93 -26.20
CA SER A 717 5.46 18.85 -25.05
C SER A 717 4.28 19.83 -25.18
N GLN A 718 3.40 19.63 -26.19
CA GLN A 718 2.30 20.53 -26.46
C GLN A 718 0.94 19.88 -26.20
N VAL A 719 0.05 20.66 -25.61
CA VAL A 719 -1.35 20.30 -25.48
C VAL A 719 -2.14 20.93 -26.61
N VAL A 720 -2.80 20.09 -27.40
CA VAL A 720 -3.59 20.51 -28.56
C VAL A 720 -5.03 20.07 -28.34
N SER A 721 -5.96 21.01 -28.43
CA SER A 721 -7.39 20.69 -28.40
C SER A 721 -7.80 19.96 -29.69
N MET A 722 -8.64 18.92 -29.53
CA MET A 722 -9.18 18.13 -30.64
C MET A 722 -10.65 18.42 -30.90
N SER A 723 -11.31 19.12 -30.00
CA SER A 723 -12.78 19.37 -30.07
C SER A 723 -13.17 20.81 -30.16
N ASP A 724 -12.26 21.71 -30.58
CA ASP A 724 -12.58 23.15 -30.77
C ASP A 724 -13.76 23.36 -31.72
N VAL A 725 -13.88 22.52 -32.75
CA VAL A 725 -14.99 22.53 -33.69
C VAL A 725 -16.34 22.17 -33.06
N LEU A 726 -16.32 21.58 -31.86
CA LEU A 726 -17.52 21.23 -31.09
C LEU A 726 -17.85 22.25 -29.98
N ASP A 727 -17.11 23.35 -29.91
CA ASP A 727 -17.35 24.42 -28.95
C ASP A 727 -18.53 25.31 -29.42
N GLY A 728 -19.72 24.91 -29.02
CA GLY A 728 -20.95 25.61 -29.40
C GLY A 728 -22.18 25.13 -28.62
N PRO A 729 -23.31 25.84 -28.80
CA PRO A 729 -24.50 25.64 -27.98
C PRO A 729 -25.27 24.33 -28.25
N GLY A 730 -24.72 23.42 -29.04
CA GLY A 730 -25.35 22.15 -29.40
C GLY A 730 -25.73 22.06 -30.89
N PHE A 731 -26.38 20.97 -31.25
CA PHE A 731 -26.72 20.69 -32.66
C PHE A 731 -27.83 21.57 -33.18
N ASN A 732 -27.51 22.49 -34.08
CA ASN A 732 -28.51 23.38 -34.67
C ASN A 732 -29.12 22.75 -35.93
N ILE A 733 -30.28 22.16 -35.79
CA ILE A 733 -31.06 21.56 -36.89
C ILE A 733 -32.49 22.17 -37.00
N TYR A 734 -32.73 23.28 -36.32
CA TYR A 734 -34.03 23.96 -36.36
C TYR A 734 -34.40 24.46 -37.77
N GLY A 735 -35.69 24.53 -38.04
CA GLY A 735 -36.24 24.97 -39.33
C GLY A 735 -36.32 23.92 -40.42
N LEU A 736 -35.84 22.70 -40.16
CA LEU A 736 -35.85 21.59 -41.14
C LEU A 736 -37.09 20.68 -41.01
N GLY A 737 -38.27 21.25 -40.88
CA GLY A 737 -39.51 20.54 -40.51
C GLY A 737 -39.86 19.32 -41.37
N LYS A 738 -39.61 19.36 -42.68
CA LYS A 738 -39.90 18.17 -43.55
C LYS A 738 -38.96 17.02 -43.32
N PHE A 739 -37.70 17.29 -42.97
CA PHE A 739 -36.73 16.24 -42.58
C PHE A 739 -37.09 15.67 -41.21
N LEU A 740 -37.35 16.55 -40.24
CA LEU A 740 -37.66 16.13 -38.87
C LEU A 740 -38.95 15.30 -38.81
N ASN A 741 -40.02 15.76 -39.56
CA ASN A 741 -41.29 15.05 -39.60
C ASN A 741 -41.23 13.69 -40.30
N PHE A 742 -40.20 13.42 -41.11
CA PHE A 742 -40.06 12.13 -41.78
C PHE A 742 -39.81 10.99 -40.74
N PHE A 743 -39.23 11.31 -39.63
CA PHE A 743 -38.92 10.34 -38.56
C PHE A 743 -40.06 10.26 -37.52
N ASN A 744 -41.21 10.94 -37.73
CA ASN A 744 -42.39 10.71 -36.90
C ASN A 744 -43.05 9.38 -37.25
N ASP A 745 -43.48 8.66 -36.25
CA ASP A 745 -44.21 7.42 -36.43
C ASP A 745 -45.57 7.68 -37.12
N THR A 746 -45.93 6.80 -38.01
CA THR A 746 -47.27 6.76 -38.64
C THR A 746 -47.93 5.44 -38.31
N GLU A 747 -49.26 5.40 -38.38
CA GLU A 747 -50.03 4.18 -38.11
C GLU A 747 -49.70 3.04 -39.09
N GLU A 748 -49.26 3.37 -40.30
CA GLU A 748 -48.91 2.46 -41.38
C GLU A 748 -47.49 1.86 -41.25
N ASP A 749 -46.68 2.37 -40.36
CA ASP A 749 -45.29 1.90 -40.20
C ASP A 749 -45.24 0.52 -39.50
N SER A 750 -44.46 -0.36 -40.06
CA SER A 750 -44.11 -1.62 -39.36
C SER A 750 -43.28 -1.39 -38.10
N ASP A 751 -43.26 -2.31 -37.15
CA ASP A 751 -42.48 -2.20 -35.90
C ASP A 751 -41.00 -1.96 -36.15
N THR A 752 -40.43 -2.58 -37.18
CA THR A 752 -39.06 -2.37 -37.63
C THR A 752 -38.84 -0.93 -38.09
N VAL A 753 -39.76 -0.37 -38.85
CA VAL A 753 -39.67 1.04 -39.33
C VAL A 753 -39.78 1.98 -38.15
N LYS A 754 -40.73 1.74 -37.23
CA LYS A 754 -40.89 2.55 -36.02
C LYS A 754 -39.64 2.53 -35.18
N SER A 755 -39.03 1.35 -34.98
CA SER A 755 -37.79 1.21 -34.27
C SER A 755 -36.65 2.01 -34.92
N THR A 756 -36.48 1.90 -36.25
CA THR A 756 -35.49 2.66 -36.99
C THR A 756 -35.71 4.17 -36.88
N LYS A 757 -36.95 4.63 -37.02
CA LYS A 757 -37.33 6.03 -36.86
C LYS A 757 -37.01 6.55 -35.45
N ALA A 758 -37.30 5.74 -34.41
CA ALA A 758 -37.00 6.07 -33.03
C ALA A 758 -35.48 6.20 -32.79
N GLN A 759 -34.66 5.33 -33.38
CA GLN A 759 -33.21 5.43 -33.33
C GLN A 759 -32.70 6.71 -34.01
N MET A 760 -33.21 7.04 -35.19
CA MET A 760 -32.80 8.29 -35.87
C MET A 760 -33.26 9.54 -35.09
N ARG A 761 -34.41 9.51 -34.45
CA ARG A 761 -34.86 10.57 -33.55
C ARG A 761 -33.94 10.75 -32.36
N GLN A 762 -33.48 9.65 -31.77
CA GLN A 762 -32.54 9.71 -30.64
C GLN A 762 -31.25 10.47 -31.01
N LEU A 763 -30.75 10.30 -32.24
CA LEU A 763 -29.60 11.05 -32.74
C LEU A 763 -29.96 12.54 -33.01
N ILE A 764 -31.17 12.81 -33.53
CA ILE A 764 -31.68 14.18 -33.80
C ILE A 764 -31.90 14.92 -32.48
N ASP A 765 -32.52 14.27 -31.51
CA ASP A 765 -32.91 14.86 -30.23
C ASP A 765 -31.74 14.92 -29.21
N PHE A 766 -30.55 14.51 -29.62
CA PHE A 766 -29.37 14.59 -28.78
C PHE A 766 -28.99 16.05 -28.54
N THR A 767 -29.28 16.54 -27.33
CA THR A 767 -29.12 17.97 -26.96
C THR A 767 -27.96 18.20 -25.99
N SER A 768 -27.29 17.13 -25.53
CA SER A 768 -26.15 17.28 -24.60
C SER A 768 -25.06 18.13 -25.25
N SER A 769 -24.57 19.11 -24.52
CA SER A 769 -23.35 19.81 -24.90
C SER A 769 -22.20 18.81 -24.99
N PRO A 770 -21.38 18.81 -26.05
CA PRO A 770 -20.21 17.95 -26.13
C PRO A 770 -19.26 18.13 -24.95
N ILE A 771 -19.11 19.34 -24.46
CA ILE A 771 -18.26 19.61 -23.28
C ILE A 771 -18.80 18.91 -22.05
N GLU A 772 -20.10 18.99 -21.77
CA GLU A 772 -20.71 18.25 -20.66
C GLU A 772 -20.62 16.73 -20.85
N PHE A 773 -20.72 16.26 -22.08
CA PHE A 773 -20.55 14.86 -22.42
C PHE A 773 -19.13 14.37 -22.08
N PHE A 774 -18.10 15.17 -22.41
CA PHE A 774 -16.71 14.81 -22.09
C PHE A 774 -16.41 14.73 -20.59
N GLN A 775 -17.17 15.43 -19.74
CA GLN A 775 -16.99 15.35 -18.29
C GLN A 775 -17.44 13.99 -17.68
N ARG A 776 -18.26 13.23 -18.39
CA ARG A 776 -18.82 11.97 -17.89
C ARG A 776 -18.52 10.75 -18.75
N CYS A 777 -17.96 10.94 -19.94
CA CYS A 777 -17.65 9.84 -20.83
C CYS A 777 -16.41 9.05 -20.39
N GLN A 778 -16.37 7.83 -20.80
CA GLN A 778 -15.17 7.00 -20.86
C GLN A 778 -14.66 6.99 -22.30
N VAL A 779 -13.35 7.12 -22.46
CA VAL A 779 -12.73 7.23 -23.78
C VAL A 779 -11.91 5.97 -24.06
N ILE A 780 -12.09 5.39 -25.23
CA ILE A 780 -11.32 4.25 -25.70
C ILE A 780 -10.72 4.51 -27.08
N TYR A 781 -9.61 3.87 -27.35
CA TYR A 781 -8.95 3.90 -28.64
C TYR A 781 -9.17 2.60 -29.41
N ASP A 782 -9.92 2.67 -30.50
CA ASP A 782 -10.10 1.56 -31.44
C ASP A 782 -8.91 1.50 -32.38
N TYR A 783 -7.94 0.69 -32.04
CA TYR A 783 -6.67 0.55 -32.75
C TYR A 783 -6.86 0.06 -34.20
N LYS A 784 -7.82 -0.83 -34.42
CA LYS A 784 -8.06 -1.43 -35.74
C LYS A 784 -8.59 -0.39 -36.74
N ASN A 785 -9.43 0.49 -36.29
CA ASN A 785 -10.10 1.48 -37.14
C ASN A 785 -9.52 2.89 -37.01
N SER A 786 -8.45 3.08 -36.23
CA SER A 786 -7.79 4.36 -35.99
C SER A 786 -8.75 5.47 -35.59
N ARG A 787 -9.60 5.19 -34.62
CA ARG A 787 -10.62 6.11 -34.13
C ARG A 787 -10.74 6.11 -32.61
N ILE A 788 -11.24 7.21 -32.08
CA ILE A 788 -11.49 7.39 -30.66
C ILE A 788 -13.01 7.34 -30.46
N LEU A 789 -13.44 6.54 -29.49
CA LEU A 789 -14.83 6.42 -29.08
C LEU A 789 -15.00 7.01 -27.69
N CYS A 790 -15.92 7.98 -27.57
CA CYS A 790 -16.33 8.57 -26.29
C CYS A 790 -17.70 7.99 -25.92
N LEU A 791 -17.73 7.23 -24.82
CA LEU A 791 -18.89 6.41 -24.42
C LEU A 791 -19.49 6.96 -23.12
N ASP A 792 -20.80 7.21 -23.09
CA ASP A 792 -21.49 7.62 -21.87
C ASP A 792 -21.82 6.39 -21.02
N VAL A 793 -21.06 6.17 -19.96
CA VAL A 793 -21.22 5.05 -19.02
C VAL A 793 -22.15 5.38 -17.84
N THR A 794 -22.71 6.60 -17.80
CA THR A 794 -23.55 7.09 -16.69
C THR A 794 -25.04 6.87 -16.88
N GLN A 795 -25.49 6.39 -18.03
CA GLN A 795 -26.89 6.24 -18.43
C GLN A 795 -27.60 5.09 -17.71
N THR A 796 -27.78 5.21 -16.39
CA THR A 796 -28.46 4.20 -15.57
C THR A 796 -29.99 4.23 -15.69
N SER A 797 -30.56 5.36 -16.17
CA SER A 797 -32.02 5.52 -16.34
C SER A 797 -32.60 4.77 -17.53
N LYS A 798 -31.75 4.32 -18.47
CA LYS A 798 -32.18 3.53 -19.63
C LYS A 798 -32.09 2.05 -19.34
N THR A 799 -32.94 1.25 -20.01
CA THR A 799 -32.87 -0.22 -19.97
C THR A 799 -31.52 -0.73 -20.47
N SER A 800 -31.11 -1.92 -20.08
CA SER A 800 -29.82 -2.50 -20.47
C SER A 800 -29.65 -2.68 -21.98
N THR A 801 -30.74 -2.85 -22.69
CA THR A 801 -30.77 -3.03 -24.14
C THR A 801 -31.07 -1.76 -24.93
N ALA A 802 -31.31 -0.64 -24.25
CA ALA A 802 -31.60 0.65 -24.92
C ALA A 802 -30.32 1.22 -25.56
N ASP A 803 -30.47 1.85 -26.72
CA ASP A 803 -29.38 2.58 -27.34
C ASP A 803 -29.07 3.89 -26.62
N THR A 804 -27.83 4.27 -26.62
CA THR A 804 -27.30 5.56 -26.15
C THR A 804 -26.48 6.22 -27.25
N VAL A 805 -26.35 7.55 -27.20
CA VAL A 805 -25.53 8.28 -28.16
C VAL A 805 -24.09 8.31 -27.68
N ALA A 806 -23.17 7.98 -28.58
CA ALA A 806 -21.74 8.10 -28.38
C ALA A 806 -21.13 9.05 -29.42
N LEU A 807 -19.93 9.60 -29.10
CA LEU A 807 -19.15 10.40 -30.02
C LEU A 807 -17.99 9.56 -30.58
N CYS A 808 -17.73 9.72 -31.87
CA CYS A 808 -16.62 9.11 -32.57
C CYS A 808 -15.73 10.18 -33.21
N TYR A 809 -14.42 10.04 -33.08
CA TYR A 809 -13.43 10.86 -33.75
C TYR A 809 -12.57 10.01 -34.66
N SER A 810 -12.63 10.27 -35.96
CA SER A 810 -11.72 9.67 -36.96
C SER A 810 -10.37 10.39 -36.89
N ILE A 811 -9.33 9.70 -36.48
CA ILE A 811 -7.97 10.27 -36.38
C ILE A 811 -7.45 10.63 -37.77
N LYS A 812 -7.79 9.84 -38.79
CA LYS A 812 -7.32 10.03 -40.15
C LYS A 812 -7.88 11.28 -40.81
N ASP A 813 -9.17 11.54 -40.59
CA ASP A 813 -9.88 12.67 -41.21
C ASP A 813 -10.00 13.89 -40.29
N ASN A 814 -9.57 13.80 -39.04
CA ASN A 814 -9.73 14.79 -37.99
C ASN A 814 -11.20 15.23 -37.85
N ALA A 815 -12.13 14.28 -37.87
CA ALA A 815 -13.55 14.54 -37.97
C ALA A 815 -14.34 13.86 -36.84
N TRP A 816 -15.26 14.63 -36.25
CA TRP A 816 -16.21 14.15 -35.26
C TRP A 816 -17.52 13.69 -35.88
N SER A 817 -18.13 12.69 -35.25
CA SER A 817 -19.48 12.18 -35.58
C SER A 817 -20.15 11.60 -34.33
N THR A 818 -21.45 11.32 -34.44
CA THR A 818 -22.22 10.64 -33.39
C THR A 818 -22.68 9.28 -33.89
N PHE A 819 -22.89 8.34 -33.01
CA PHE A 819 -23.46 7.06 -33.34
C PHE A 819 -24.25 6.46 -32.15
N LEU A 820 -25.13 5.52 -32.46
CA LEU A 820 -25.87 4.78 -31.47
C LEU A 820 -25.11 3.52 -31.07
N ILE A 821 -25.06 3.29 -29.78
CA ILE A 821 -24.47 2.10 -29.18
C ILE A 821 -25.38 1.62 -28.06
N GLN A 822 -25.49 0.31 -27.88
CA GLN A 822 -26.21 -0.25 -26.75
C GLN A 822 -25.65 0.34 -25.43
N ASN A 823 -26.48 0.47 -24.42
CA ASN A 823 -26.14 1.09 -23.13
C ASN A 823 -24.90 0.46 -22.51
N VAL A 824 -23.81 1.23 -22.46
CA VAL A 824 -22.49 0.81 -22.02
C VAL A 824 -22.40 0.82 -20.49
N LEU A 825 -21.87 -0.24 -19.91
CA LEU A 825 -21.56 -0.32 -18.48
C LEU A 825 -20.14 0.19 -18.21
N THR A 826 -19.18 -0.27 -19.01
CA THR A 826 -17.76 0.12 -18.90
C THR A 826 -17.02 -0.22 -20.19
N ALA A 827 -15.84 0.37 -20.35
CA ALA A 827 -14.93 0.03 -21.43
C ALA A 827 -13.49 -0.01 -20.93
N ILE A 828 -12.68 -0.91 -21.46
CA ILE A 828 -11.29 -1.13 -21.04
C ILE A 828 -10.37 -0.93 -22.23
N ASN A 829 -9.44 0.01 -22.10
CA ASN A 829 -8.34 0.20 -23.04
C ASN A 829 -7.27 -0.87 -22.82
N SER A 830 -7.44 -2.03 -23.44
CA SER A 830 -6.42 -3.08 -23.46
C SER A 830 -5.81 -3.13 -24.86
N TYR A 831 -4.50 -2.98 -24.97
CA TYR A 831 -3.80 -3.14 -26.25
C TYR A 831 -3.56 -4.64 -26.52
N PRO A 832 -3.72 -5.12 -27.76
CA PRO A 832 -4.17 -4.40 -28.96
C PRO A 832 -5.68 -4.37 -29.17
N HIS A 833 -6.47 -4.95 -28.28
CA HIS A 833 -7.92 -5.12 -28.43
C HIS A 833 -8.67 -4.55 -27.24
N PRO A 834 -9.27 -3.35 -27.36
CA PRO A 834 -10.13 -2.81 -26.31
C PRO A 834 -11.41 -3.62 -26.14
N TYR A 835 -12.01 -3.53 -24.96
CA TYR A 835 -13.26 -4.20 -24.60
C TYR A 835 -14.34 -3.16 -24.31
N ILE A 836 -15.54 -3.39 -24.81
CA ILE A 836 -16.76 -2.66 -24.42
C ILE A 836 -17.70 -3.64 -23.75
N GLN A 837 -18.10 -3.35 -22.55
CA GLN A 837 -19.12 -4.11 -21.83
C GLN A 837 -20.42 -3.33 -21.78
N TYR A 838 -21.50 -4.00 -22.18
CA TYR A 838 -22.85 -3.48 -22.11
C TYR A 838 -23.52 -3.81 -20.77
N ARG A 839 -24.59 -3.09 -20.45
CA ARG A 839 -25.31 -3.28 -19.18
C ARG A 839 -26.07 -4.59 -19.04
N ASP A 840 -26.29 -5.30 -20.12
CA ASP A 840 -26.84 -6.68 -20.11
C ASP A 840 -25.79 -7.74 -19.77
N GLY A 841 -24.54 -7.34 -19.59
CA GLY A 841 -23.41 -8.21 -19.31
C GLY A 841 -22.66 -8.71 -20.55
N SER A 842 -23.19 -8.49 -21.75
CA SER A 842 -22.50 -8.83 -23.00
C SER A 842 -21.25 -7.97 -23.17
N VAL A 843 -20.24 -8.52 -23.82
CA VAL A 843 -18.94 -7.86 -24.03
C VAL A 843 -18.53 -7.98 -25.50
N MET A 844 -18.09 -6.87 -26.06
CA MET A 844 -17.53 -6.78 -27.42
C MET A 844 -16.03 -6.54 -27.32
N VAL A 845 -15.25 -7.36 -28.01
CA VAL A 845 -13.81 -7.16 -28.19
C VAL A 845 -13.58 -6.44 -29.53
N LEU A 846 -12.92 -5.31 -29.55
CA LEU A 846 -12.67 -4.50 -30.76
C LEU A 846 -11.47 -5.07 -31.54
N ASP A 847 -11.62 -6.24 -32.09
CA ASP A 847 -10.56 -6.99 -32.82
C ASP A 847 -10.73 -6.99 -34.34
N LYS A 848 -11.85 -6.46 -34.85
CA LYS A 848 -12.16 -6.46 -36.27
C LYS A 848 -12.09 -5.07 -36.90
N GLY A 849 -11.60 -5.02 -38.13
CA GLY A 849 -11.68 -3.83 -38.96
C GLY A 849 -12.99 -3.77 -39.76
N TYR A 850 -13.14 -2.73 -40.56
CA TYR A 850 -14.28 -2.55 -41.47
C TYR A 850 -14.29 -3.53 -42.65
N ASP A 851 -13.28 -4.35 -42.83
CA ASP A 851 -13.22 -5.41 -43.85
C ASP A 851 -14.13 -6.61 -43.56
N TYR A 852 -14.75 -6.58 -42.37
CA TYR A 852 -15.66 -7.62 -41.91
C TYR A 852 -16.97 -7.58 -42.68
N GLU A 853 -17.35 -8.70 -43.30
CA GLU A 853 -18.62 -8.84 -43.98
C GLU A 853 -19.76 -8.99 -42.99
N ASP A 854 -20.59 -7.94 -42.89
CA ASP A 854 -21.83 -7.94 -42.17
C ASP A 854 -22.98 -7.68 -43.11
N THR A 855 -24.04 -8.43 -43.00
CA THR A 855 -25.27 -8.30 -43.83
C THR A 855 -26.34 -7.46 -43.16
N THR A 856 -26.06 -6.87 -41.98
CA THR A 856 -27.01 -6.07 -41.24
C THR A 856 -27.29 -4.74 -41.98
N GLU A 857 -28.57 -4.35 -41.95
CA GLU A 857 -28.99 -3.07 -42.49
C GLU A 857 -28.66 -1.92 -41.52
N TYR A 858 -27.94 -0.88 -42.01
CA TYR A 858 -27.57 0.29 -41.24
C TYR A 858 -28.27 1.53 -41.73
N HIS A 859 -28.56 2.44 -40.79
CA HIS A 859 -29.24 3.69 -41.06
C HIS A 859 -28.40 4.83 -40.52
N GLY A 860 -28.15 5.84 -41.37
CA GLY A 860 -27.39 7.01 -40.99
C GLY A 860 -28.00 8.31 -41.47
N ILE A 861 -27.74 9.39 -40.77
CA ILE A 861 -28.25 10.73 -41.06
C ILE A 861 -27.13 11.76 -41.03
N ILE A 862 -27.23 12.74 -41.95
CA ILE A 862 -26.40 13.94 -41.86
C ILE A 862 -27.26 15.19 -42.09
N VAL A 863 -26.84 16.29 -41.51
CA VAL A 863 -27.35 17.64 -41.82
C VAL A 863 -26.13 18.55 -41.97
N THR A 864 -26.04 19.23 -43.11
CA THR A 864 -24.94 20.18 -43.35
C THR A 864 -25.12 21.45 -42.53
N ARG A 865 -24.01 22.08 -42.17
CA ARG A 865 -24.00 23.50 -41.82
C ARG A 865 -24.40 24.31 -43.06
N THR A 866 -24.54 25.62 -42.88
CA THR A 866 -24.91 26.53 -43.97
C THR A 866 -23.88 26.47 -45.08
N LEU A 867 -24.32 26.09 -46.25
CA LEU A 867 -23.56 26.15 -47.50
C LEU A 867 -23.64 27.55 -48.09
N LYS A 868 -22.47 28.12 -48.36
CA LYS A 868 -22.36 29.51 -48.84
C LYS A 868 -21.80 29.51 -50.25
N PHE A 869 -22.34 30.37 -51.06
CA PHE A 869 -21.84 30.62 -52.41
C PHE A 869 -21.43 32.07 -52.52
N ASN A 870 -20.46 32.40 -53.42
CA ASN A 870 -19.95 33.77 -53.56
C ASN A 870 -21.08 34.78 -53.70
N GLU A 871 -20.96 35.89 -52.99
CA GLU A 871 -22.01 36.91 -52.78
C GLU A 871 -22.64 37.46 -54.09
N ASP A 872 -21.88 37.45 -55.19
CA ASP A 872 -22.31 38.01 -56.47
C ASP A 872 -23.17 37.11 -57.38
N ASN A 873 -23.39 35.84 -56.92
CA ASN A 873 -23.99 34.84 -57.78
C ASN A 873 -24.94 33.94 -57.04
N VAL A 874 -26.21 34.22 -57.10
CA VAL A 874 -27.27 33.32 -56.58
C VAL A 874 -27.46 32.18 -57.58
N PRO A 875 -27.35 30.93 -57.18
CA PRO A 875 -27.47 29.79 -58.08
C PRO A 875 -28.92 29.61 -58.55
N ASP A 876 -29.15 29.48 -59.86
CA ASP A 876 -30.43 29.15 -60.43
C ASP A 876 -30.82 27.69 -60.29
N SER A 877 -29.86 26.82 -60.14
CA SER A 877 -30.11 25.39 -59.90
C SER A 877 -28.95 24.69 -59.14
N ILE A 878 -29.30 23.74 -58.26
CA ILE A 878 -28.39 22.87 -57.55
C ILE A 878 -28.63 21.43 -57.99
N THR A 879 -27.59 20.76 -58.43
CA THR A 879 -27.61 19.33 -58.74
C THR A 879 -26.80 18.61 -57.71
N GLY A 880 -27.43 17.71 -56.97
CA GLY A 880 -26.76 16.81 -56.03
C GLY A 880 -26.45 15.48 -56.67
N TYR A 881 -25.17 15.06 -56.64
CA TYR A 881 -24.75 13.71 -56.99
C TYR A 881 -24.35 12.95 -55.73
N ILE A 882 -24.96 11.79 -55.53
CA ILE A 882 -24.55 10.86 -54.51
C ILE A 882 -23.95 9.67 -55.23
N HIS A 883 -22.67 9.47 -55.01
CA HIS A 883 -21.97 8.30 -55.56
C HIS A 883 -21.90 7.24 -54.47
N SER A 884 -22.62 6.14 -54.64
CA SER A 884 -22.41 4.92 -53.86
C SER A 884 -21.39 4.06 -54.56
N LEU A 885 -20.37 3.62 -53.86
CA LEU A 885 -19.37 2.69 -54.38
C LEU A 885 -19.92 1.26 -54.46
N THR A 886 -21.08 0.99 -53.86
CA THR A 886 -21.75 -0.30 -53.85
C THR A 886 -23.24 -0.18 -54.25
N SER A 887 -23.73 -1.16 -54.97
CA SER A 887 -25.17 -1.15 -55.47
C SER A 887 -26.16 -1.50 -54.35
N GLY A 888 -27.27 -0.78 -54.30
CA GLY A 888 -28.45 -1.20 -53.53
C GLY A 888 -28.92 -0.28 -52.39
N SER A 889 -28.30 0.88 -52.21
CA SER A 889 -28.73 1.86 -51.20
C SER A 889 -29.50 3.00 -51.86
N ILE A 890 -30.61 3.41 -51.27
CA ILE A 890 -31.40 4.53 -51.76
C ILE A 890 -31.24 5.70 -50.77
N PRO A 891 -30.40 6.71 -51.05
CA PRO A 891 -30.33 7.92 -50.24
C PRO A 891 -31.56 8.77 -50.42
N ILE A 892 -32.01 9.41 -49.35
CA ILE A 892 -33.09 10.42 -49.41
C ILE A 892 -32.44 11.74 -48.99
N MET A 893 -32.57 12.73 -49.83
CA MET A 893 -31.99 14.06 -49.60
C MET A 893 -33.10 15.11 -49.55
N TRP A 894 -33.07 15.95 -48.57
CA TRP A 894 -33.89 17.17 -48.46
C TRP A 894 -33.01 18.42 -48.67
N LEU A 895 -33.47 19.30 -49.57
CA LEU A 895 -32.80 20.54 -49.82
C LEU A 895 -33.60 21.71 -49.23
N TYR A 896 -32.90 22.60 -48.54
CA TYR A 896 -33.43 23.79 -47.92
C TYR A 896 -32.65 25.02 -48.39
N GLY A 897 -33.35 26.16 -48.56
CA GLY A 897 -32.77 27.43 -48.87
C GLY A 897 -33.19 28.53 -47.89
N SER A 898 -32.32 29.49 -47.70
CA SER A 898 -32.57 30.66 -46.86
C SER A 898 -31.84 31.89 -47.42
N ASN A 899 -32.40 33.09 -47.18
CA ASN A 899 -31.80 34.37 -47.52
C ASN A 899 -31.20 35.09 -46.30
N ASP A 900 -31.66 34.72 -45.12
CA ASP A 900 -31.29 35.34 -43.83
C ASP A 900 -30.52 34.38 -42.90
N ASN A 901 -30.29 33.14 -43.33
CA ASN A 901 -29.66 32.05 -42.55
C ASN A 901 -30.43 31.68 -41.27
N GLN A 902 -31.66 32.15 -41.12
CA GLN A 902 -32.52 31.84 -39.97
C GLN A 902 -33.80 31.11 -40.38
N ASN A 903 -34.44 31.62 -41.42
CA ASN A 903 -35.66 31.06 -41.93
C ASN A 903 -35.39 30.11 -43.10
N TRP A 904 -35.56 28.80 -42.86
CA TRP A 904 -35.29 27.77 -43.85
C TRP A 904 -36.54 27.32 -44.59
N HIS A 905 -36.52 27.46 -45.92
CA HIS A 905 -37.58 27.06 -46.78
C HIS A 905 -37.25 25.71 -47.46
N TYR A 906 -38.19 24.78 -47.37
CA TYR A 906 -38.06 23.51 -48.04
C TYR A 906 -38.17 23.69 -49.58
N ILE A 907 -37.10 23.24 -50.27
CA ILE A 907 -37.05 23.33 -51.72
C ILE A 907 -37.55 22.05 -52.38
N GLY A 908 -37.08 20.89 -51.91
CA GLY A 908 -37.47 19.65 -52.49
C GLY A 908 -36.82 18.41 -51.84
N ARG A 909 -37.40 17.23 -52.10
CA ARG A 909 -36.87 15.93 -51.75
C ARG A 909 -36.30 15.26 -53.00
N LEU A 910 -35.05 14.89 -52.93
CA LEU A 910 -34.36 14.20 -54.00
C LEU A 910 -34.22 12.72 -53.61
N GLY A 911 -34.47 11.84 -54.55
CA GLY A 911 -34.32 10.41 -54.37
C GLY A 911 -33.51 9.80 -55.51
N GLY A 912 -32.58 8.90 -55.16
CA GLY A 912 -31.73 8.23 -56.14
C GLY A 912 -30.31 8.83 -56.27
N MET A 913 -29.51 8.26 -57.16
CA MET A 913 -28.07 8.57 -57.27
C MET A 913 -27.75 9.87 -57.95
N LYS A 914 -28.68 10.41 -58.75
CA LYS A 914 -28.55 11.66 -59.41
C LYS A 914 -29.87 12.38 -59.42
N SER A 915 -29.92 13.56 -58.84
CA SER A 915 -31.11 14.40 -58.87
C SER A 915 -30.72 15.85 -59.08
N SER A 916 -31.42 16.52 -60.03
CA SER A 916 -31.30 17.96 -60.28
C SER A 916 -32.59 18.66 -59.86
N TYR A 917 -32.45 19.78 -59.23
CA TYR A 917 -33.56 20.56 -58.79
C TYR A 917 -33.39 22.03 -59.25
N MET A 918 -34.41 22.59 -59.86
CA MET A 918 -34.47 24.03 -60.13
C MET A 918 -35.16 24.71 -58.97
N ALA A 919 -34.49 25.60 -58.30
CA ALA A 919 -35.15 26.43 -57.31
C ALA A 919 -36.03 27.44 -57.95
N THR A 920 -37.33 27.49 -57.59
CA THR A 920 -38.29 28.51 -58.05
C THR A 920 -37.98 29.87 -57.45
N HIS A 921 -37.20 29.98 -56.45
CA HIS A 921 -36.72 31.18 -55.77
C HIS A 921 -35.21 31.12 -55.58
N SER A 922 -34.56 32.29 -55.71
CA SER A 922 -33.13 32.41 -55.47
C SER A 922 -32.82 32.53 -53.98
N TYR A 923 -32.01 31.62 -53.46
CA TYR A 923 -31.55 31.65 -52.07
C TYR A 923 -30.02 31.86 -52.00
N ARG A 924 -29.57 32.55 -50.94
CA ARG A 924 -28.16 32.82 -50.71
C ARG A 924 -27.48 31.66 -49.96
N PHE A 925 -28.25 31.00 -49.12
CA PHE A 925 -27.79 29.96 -48.23
C PHE A 925 -28.58 28.68 -48.50
N PHE A 926 -27.88 27.54 -48.39
CA PHE A 926 -28.49 26.23 -48.56
C PHE A 926 -28.11 25.32 -47.41
N ARG A 927 -29.01 24.38 -47.06
CA ARG A 927 -28.72 23.23 -46.15
C ARG A 927 -29.24 21.94 -46.81
N ILE A 928 -28.51 20.88 -46.55
CA ILE A 928 -28.86 19.56 -47.02
C ILE A 928 -28.98 18.65 -45.81
N ALA A 929 -30.14 17.98 -45.74
CA ALA A 929 -30.34 16.85 -44.83
C ALA A 929 -30.37 15.57 -45.67
N LEU A 930 -29.68 14.54 -45.23
CA LEU A 930 -29.52 13.27 -45.93
C LEU A 930 -29.84 12.11 -44.97
N TYR A 931 -30.64 11.19 -45.42
CA TYR A 931 -30.87 9.91 -44.79
C TYR A 931 -30.35 8.80 -45.70
N LEU A 932 -29.51 7.95 -45.17
CA LEU A 932 -28.85 6.83 -45.86
C LEU A 932 -29.30 5.52 -45.25
N LYS A 933 -29.71 4.61 -46.15
CA LYS A 933 -29.96 3.21 -45.84
C LYS A 933 -28.87 2.37 -46.46
N MET A 934 -28.10 1.68 -45.69
CA MET A 934 -26.92 0.93 -46.09
C MET A 934 -27.14 -0.57 -45.82
N LYS A 935 -26.69 -1.41 -46.68
CA LYS A 935 -26.86 -2.88 -46.59
C LYS A 935 -25.61 -3.61 -46.12
N SER A 936 -24.51 -2.91 -45.95
CA SER A 936 -23.24 -3.52 -45.54
C SER A 936 -22.32 -2.46 -44.96
N MET A 937 -21.44 -2.85 -44.04
CA MET A 937 -20.43 -2.02 -43.44
C MET A 937 -19.43 -1.46 -44.45
N ASN A 938 -19.20 -2.18 -45.55
CA ASN A 938 -18.24 -1.80 -46.61
C ASN A 938 -18.84 -0.82 -47.62
N GLN A 939 -20.01 -0.23 -47.32
CA GLN A 939 -20.58 0.80 -48.20
C GLN A 939 -20.02 2.16 -47.88
N TYR A 940 -19.32 2.72 -48.88
CA TYR A 940 -18.80 4.10 -48.81
C TYR A 940 -19.68 5.00 -49.70
N PHE A 941 -20.08 6.16 -49.13
CA PHE A 941 -20.82 7.17 -49.85
C PHE A 941 -19.94 8.41 -50.06
N ALA A 942 -19.58 8.68 -51.29
CA ALA A 942 -18.99 9.92 -51.67
C ALA A 942 -20.09 10.83 -52.18
N THR A 943 -20.28 11.98 -51.57
CA THR A 943 -21.25 12.95 -52.04
C THR A 943 -20.53 14.13 -52.70
N ARG A 944 -20.82 14.37 -53.91
CA ARG A 944 -20.42 15.59 -54.63
C ARG A 944 -21.67 16.42 -54.84
N LEU A 945 -21.64 17.66 -54.40
CA LEU A 945 -22.59 18.65 -54.76
C LEU A 945 -22.05 19.47 -55.95
N GLU A 946 -22.68 19.31 -57.07
CA GLU A 946 -22.37 20.13 -58.21
C GLU A 946 -23.40 21.27 -58.31
N ILE A 947 -22.91 22.46 -58.29
CA ILE A 947 -23.72 23.66 -58.45
C ILE A 947 -23.56 24.12 -59.87
N ILE A 948 -24.65 24.00 -60.62
CA ILE A 948 -24.66 24.44 -62.01
C ILE A 948 -25.35 25.82 -61.99
N ARG A 949 -24.61 26.85 -62.41
CA ARG A 949 -25.16 28.20 -62.65
C ARG A 949 -25.58 28.23 -64.10
N ARG A 950 -26.82 28.53 -64.31
CA ARG A 950 -27.30 29.03 -65.61
C ARG A 950 -27.22 30.57 -65.61
N PHE A 951 -26.33 31.07 -66.42
CA PHE A 951 -26.41 32.52 -66.72
C PHE A 951 -27.60 32.69 -67.60
N SER A 952 -28.57 33.43 -67.08
CA SER A 952 -29.61 34.00 -67.97
C SER A 952 -28.90 34.95 -68.93
N LYS A 953 -28.80 34.58 -70.18
CA LYS A 953 -28.51 35.57 -71.21
C LYS A 953 -29.72 36.46 -71.33
N PHE A 954 -29.59 37.73 -70.93
CA PHE A 954 -30.48 38.74 -71.35
C PHE A 954 -30.30 39.00 -72.83
#